data_81bcb6a77dde517f40a7eb7df29152fb
#
_entry.id   81bcb6a77dde517f40a7eb7df29152fb
#
_cell.length_a   1.000
_cell.length_b   1.000
_cell.length_c   1.000
_cell.angle_alpha   90.00
_cell.angle_beta   90.00
_cell.angle_gamma   90.00
#
_symmetry.space_group_name_H-M   'P 1'
#
loop_
_entity.id
_entity.type
_entity.pdbx_description
1 polymer ?
#
loop_
_entity_poly.entity_id
_entity_poly.type
_entity_poly.pdbx_seq_one_letter_code
_entity_poly.pdbx_strand_id
1 'polypeptide(L)'
;MRSTPPTRQRVSRPRVALLSTVLWLPVLAITALGCADCVRVAGAAEAWPQFMFDACHSGDAADRDVDPERLGLVATASLGDAILTSPVVAEGRVFVVDGSGRCGAFDAATLAPLWSHVTRGGPQNVNNVASPAVAGPYLHVAAASGWHTVLDRATGAVVRELDLAEPVMGTPLVGEDRVYVVTLGARVHALAFDGTPQWTWDFVREVVGFDGDRWSGAAWLAARGERVTWKDHFVSSRDASLFGRTLVIPAGGRTVFLDDTGAASRLRAVGVIPGYDGNEFPATFGQSVDAAGNVYVQWHRRDNAGRTDILRLEGDEARPAGVVPGTETNIRMEGLLSFAPVAIRDGIVFRTRPQQGRGLCRHRPDAAEPEVLSERPSVAPPVLTSRHVLHAGLDGTLDIVPLGGGPATSLGTGGPITAPVAVADGRVYVPCEDGRLYLFAPEPRAVPRGTSAASAAAVTDESTTPPPDLTTIRSPLTGPRAGAEHDWYTNYGNFAGQNANDQGLEPPLRMRWARRLEGTVKHLPVCGGGRLYTHTAEGQIIAVEQDTGRLLWRRHFPDVFLSFTSPAYVDGLLLVPQAGLKRSLVRCLDAATGALRWEAPFTGSPSWSRQFPPVVHGRVAIYASGSGEYAAQGSEKFFTFGGEPVPAPDDREVMSFIYSNDNPYYPRDHRPRVWAWDLDTGKLRWERDFSEVGRGGNDCGLCILDGKLYYSVFFGYDAAARARRGLPAGANGLTACLDPLTGDTIWQTTDHYVTSKCTLSGRDGRLYIGGFNRARAGTDDRHVWCLDARDGRLVWRSEAVTSALNVVSVGERFLFSNALRGRGNVFDRDTGAVVHSILTNYACCRFTLSEPYVLGANMDMIDLSADGRLVSTGPAIDSRECLGAVVSNGRIFYTSQASGFVVSQTYGPDSAALPPVWEVRPQR
;
A
#
# COMPACT_ATOMS: atom_id res chain seq x y z
N MET A 1 6.77 14.08 -56.35
CA MET A 1 8.11 13.54 -56.65
C MET A 1 8.45 12.50 -55.57
N ARG A 2 8.48 11.24 -55.99
CA ARG A 2 8.73 10.08 -55.12
C ARG A 2 10.26 9.87 -55.06
N SER A 3 10.83 9.62 -53.87
CA SER A 3 12.16 9.08 -53.75
C SER A 3 12.13 7.88 -52.81
N THR A 4 12.46 6.74 -53.34
CA THR A 4 12.68 5.43 -52.72
C THR A 4 14.03 5.37 -51.99
N PRO A 5 14.19 4.60 -50.90
CA PRO A 5 15.49 4.35 -50.29
C PRO A 5 16.17 3.09 -50.87
N PRO A 6 17.50 2.99 -50.75
CA PRO A 6 18.31 1.97 -51.43
C PRO A 6 18.47 0.69 -50.62
N THR A 7 18.50 -0.39 -51.34
CA THR A 7 18.77 -1.77 -50.98
C THR A 7 20.18 -1.99 -50.43
N ARG A 8 20.32 -2.68 -49.28
CA ARG A 8 21.63 -3.19 -48.79
C ARG A 8 21.91 -4.59 -49.28
N GLN A 9 23.01 -4.73 -49.99
CA GLN A 9 23.59 -5.98 -50.46
C GLN A 9 24.21 -6.78 -49.30
N ARG A 10 23.97 -8.09 -49.32
CA ARG A 10 24.67 -9.11 -48.52
C ARG A 10 26.06 -9.36 -49.10
N VAL A 11 27.07 -9.25 -48.25
CA VAL A 11 28.42 -9.75 -48.57
C VAL A 11 28.69 -10.99 -47.73
N SER A 12 28.91 -12.12 -48.40
CA SER A 12 29.35 -13.37 -47.83
C SER A 12 30.87 -13.36 -47.61
N ARG A 13 31.33 -13.87 -46.49
CA ARG A 13 32.76 -14.20 -46.28
C ARG A 13 32.93 -15.69 -45.94
N PRO A 14 34.04 -16.27 -46.35
CA PRO A 14 34.24 -17.72 -46.30
C PRO A 14 34.83 -18.19 -44.96
N ARG A 15 34.52 -19.45 -44.63
CA ARG A 15 35.09 -20.18 -43.50
C ARG A 15 36.53 -20.58 -43.78
N VAL A 16 37.40 -20.30 -42.82
CA VAL A 16 38.73 -20.95 -42.71
C VAL A 16 38.72 -21.79 -41.42
N ALA A 17 38.94 -23.05 -41.60
CA ALA A 17 39.14 -23.99 -40.48
C ALA A 17 40.66 -24.01 -40.13
N LEU A 18 40.95 -23.84 -38.85
CA LEU A 18 42.27 -24.11 -38.29
C LEU A 18 42.11 -25.07 -37.11
N LEU A 19 42.60 -26.25 -37.27
CA LEU A 19 42.87 -27.20 -36.18
C LEU A 19 44.05 -26.68 -35.35
N SER A 20 43.87 -26.60 -34.05
CA SER A 20 44.99 -26.55 -33.11
C SER A 20 44.67 -27.39 -31.88
N THR A 21 45.47 -28.38 -31.70
CA THR A 21 45.64 -29.27 -30.54
C THR A 21 46.09 -28.42 -29.34
N VAL A 22 45.36 -28.51 -28.23
CA VAL A 22 45.75 -27.87 -26.96
C VAL A 22 45.91 -28.97 -25.90
N LEU A 23 47.10 -28.95 -25.31
CA LEU A 23 47.50 -29.72 -24.16
C LEU A 23 46.60 -29.36 -22.92
N TRP A 24 46.25 -30.36 -22.18
CA TRP A 24 45.65 -30.24 -20.85
C TRP A 24 46.73 -29.91 -19.81
N LEU A 25 46.55 -28.83 -19.09
CA LEU A 25 47.15 -28.55 -17.77
C LEU A 25 46.01 -28.39 -16.77
N PRO A 26 46.09 -28.96 -15.56
CA PRO A 26 45.03 -28.83 -14.59
C PRO A 26 45.08 -27.44 -13.96
N VAL A 27 43.99 -26.70 -14.11
CA VAL A 27 43.73 -25.46 -13.35
C VAL A 27 43.24 -25.88 -11.97
N LEU A 28 43.98 -25.48 -10.94
CA LEU A 28 43.53 -25.55 -9.56
C LEU A 28 42.19 -24.83 -9.41
N ALA A 29 41.23 -25.56 -8.84
CA ALA A 29 39.99 -24.99 -8.36
C ALA A 29 40.28 -24.02 -7.24
N ILE A 30 40.07 -22.72 -7.46
CA ILE A 30 39.87 -21.75 -6.38
C ILE A 30 38.44 -21.96 -5.90
N THR A 31 38.32 -22.67 -4.78
CA THR A 31 37.08 -22.78 -4.04
C THR A 31 36.61 -21.40 -3.65
N ALA A 32 35.42 -21.02 -4.07
CA ALA A 32 34.66 -19.91 -3.52
C ALA A 32 34.60 -20.06 -2.01
N LEU A 33 35.17 -19.10 -1.31
CA LEU A 33 34.88 -18.89 0.11
C LEU A 33 33.41 -18.47 0.22
N GLY A 34 32.55 -19.47 0.41
CA GLY A 34 31.20 -19.27 0.90
C GLY A 34 31.25 -18.67 2.29
N CYS A 35 30.27 -17.91 2.61
CA CYS A 35 29.96 -17.34 3.90
C CYS A 35 30.35 -18.29 5.04
N ALA A 36 31.11 -17.77 6.02
CA ALA A 36 31.83 -18.48 7.07
C ALA A 36 31.14 -19.74 7.60
N ASP A 37 31.90 -20.82 7.63
CA ASP A 37 31.57 -22.09 8.28
C ASP A 37 31.04 -21.86 9.71
N CYS A 38 29.72 -21.99 9.90
CA CYS A 38 29.19 -22.38 11.20
C CYS A 38 29.61 -23.85 11.45
N VAL A 39 30.77 -24.06 12.02
CA VAL A 39 31.15 -25.37 12.55
C VAL A 39 30.11 -25.76 13.59
N ARG A 40 29.23 -26.72 13.26
CA ARG A 40 28.28 -27.29 14.22
C ARG A 40 29.03 -28.00 15.32
N VAL A 41 29.04 -27.41 16.48
CA VAL A 41 29.29 -28.15 17.72
C VAL A 41 28.03 -28.99 17.95
N ALA A 42 28.16 -30.30 17.91
CA ALA A 42 27.07 -31.23 18.16
C ALA A 42 26.43 -30.92 19.53
N GLY A 43 25.19 -30.42 19.55
CA GLY A 43 24.44 -30.06 20.74
C GLY A 43 24.23 -28.57 20.99
N ALA A 44 24.72 -27.67 20.14
CA ALA A 44 24.37 -26.26 20.23
C ALA A 44 22.95 -26.00 19.68
N ALA A 45 22.13 -25.21 20.41
CA ALA A 45 20.79 -24.80 19.96
C ALA A 45 20.88 -24.00 18.65
N GLU A 46 19.96 -24.24 17.75
CA GLU A 46 19.88 -23.51 16.47
C GLU A 46 19.55 -22.04 16.72
N ALA A 47 20.05 -21.16 15.87
CA ALA A 47 19.79 -19.73 15.94
C ALA A 47 19.00 -19.24 14.72
N TRP A 48 18.19 -18.18 14.94
CA TRP A 48 17.55 -17.34 13.93
C TRP A 48 17.85 -15.89 14.27
N PRO A 49 19.03 -15.36 13.90
CA PRO A 49 19.58 -14.18 14.57
C PRO A 49 18.96 -12.86 14.12
N GLN A 50 18.33 -12.79 12.96
CA GLN A 50 17.78 -11.57 12.39
C GLN A 50 16.65 -11.86 11.40
N PHE A 51 16.01 -10.80 10.91
CA PHE A 51 14.92 -10.80 9.95
C PHE A 51 15.28 -11.67 8.72
N MET A 52 14.34 -12.52 8.30
CA MET A 52 14.55 -13.45 7.18
C MET A 52 15.84 -14.30 7.29
N PHE A 53 16.26 -14.64 8.49
CA PHE A 53 17.35 -15.55 8.81
C PHE A 53 18.75 -14.93 8.73
N ASP A 54 19.13 -14.26 7.64
CA ASP A 54 20.47 -13.78 7.36
C ASP A 54 20.55 -12.29 6.99
N ALA A 55 21.74 -11.75 6.90
CA ALA A 55 21.97 -10.36 6.55
C ALA A 55 21.64 -10.01 5.09
N CYS A 56 21.61 -11.00 4.21
CA CYS A 56 21.18 -10.86 2.82
C CYS A 56 19.66 -10.76 2.69
N HIS A 57 18.91 -11.07 3.75
CA HIS A 57 17.48 -11.27 3.74
C HIS A 57 17.05 -12.28 2.67
N SER A 58 17.85 -13.34 2.50
CA SER A 58 17.60 -14.38 1.50
C SER A 58 16.35 -15.19 1.80
N GLY A 59 15.94 -15.24 3.05
CA GLY A 59 14.85 -16.11 3.51
C GLY A 59 15.19 -17.59 3.42
N ASP A 60 16.44 -17.94 3.15
CA ASP A 60 16.89 -19.30 2.93
C ASP A 60 17.59 -19.88 4.16
N ALA A 61 16.86 -20.63 4.95
CA ALA A 61 17.37 -21.40 6.06
C ALA A 61 17.48 -22.90 5.68
N ALA A 62 18.32 -23.20 4.68
CA ALA A 62 18.47 -24.55 4.13
C ALA A 62 18.97 -25.58 5.14
N ASP A 63 19.60 -25.15 6.24
CA ASP A 63 20.07 -26.00 7.34
C ASP A 63 19.03 -26.16 8.46
N ARG A 64 17.84 -25.59 8.31
CA ARG A 64 16.69 -25.72 9.21
C ARG A 64 15.65 -26.63 8.61
N ASP A 65 14.89 -27.32 9.45
CA ASP A 65 13.75 -28.10 8.99
C ASP A 65 12.67 -28.22 10.07
N VAL A 66 11.48 -28.54 9.62
CA VAL A 66 10.32 -28.84 10.44
C VAL A 66 9.69 -30.16 9.96
N ASP A 67 9.04 -30.86 10.87
CA ASP A 67 8.19 -31.99 10.56
C ASP A 67 6.71 -31.59 10.70
N PRO A 68 6.05 -31.19 9.59
CA PRO A 68 4.71 -30.63 9.65
C PRO A 68 3.66 -31.58 10.24
N GLU A 69 3.87 -32.89 10.11
CA GLU A 69 2.92 -33.90 10.62
C GLU A 69 2.94 -33.99 12.15
N ARG A 70 4.02 -33.49 12.78
CA ARG A 70 4.19 -33.54 14.22
C ARG A 70 4.00 -32.19 14.91
N LEU A 71 3.89 -31.11 14.15
CA LEU A 71 3.72 -29.77 14.74
C LEU A 71 2.33 -29.62 15.34
N GLY A 72 2.29 -29.27 16.61
CA GLY A 72 1.12 -28.81 17.33
C GLY A 72 1.38 -27.49 18.05
N LEU A 73 0.31 -26.76 18.40
CA LEU A 73 0.41 -25.57 19.23
C LEU A 73 0.83 -25.98 20.66
N VAL A 74 2.01 -25.55 21.08
CA VAL A 74 2.58 -25.90 22.40
C VAL A 74 2.36 -24.78 23.40
N ALA A 75 2.55 -23.53 22.98
CA ALA A 75 2.43 -22.39 23.87
C ALA A 75 2.13 -21.08 23.11
N THR A 76 1.62 -20.11 23.83
CA THR A 76 1.50 -18.72 23.38
C THR A 76 2.05 -17.77 24.42
N ALA A 77 2.66 -16.66 24.00
CA ALA A 77 3.09 -15.59 24.88
C ALA A 77 2.47 -14.26 24.42
N SER A 78 1.85 -13.51 25.34
CA SER A 78 1.23 -12.22 25.04
C SER A 78 2.17 -11.06 25.38
N LEU A 79 2.28 -10.08 24.50
CA LEU A 79 3.09 -8.87 24.71
C LEU A 79 2.23 -7.65 25.07
N GLY A 80 1.06 -7.47 24.52
CA GLY A 80 0.14 -6.39 24.83
C GLY A 80 -0.24 -5.48 23.67
N ASP A 81 0.48 -5.53 22.54
CA ASP A 81 0.12 -4.88 21.28
C ASP A 81 0.42 -5.82 20.12
N ALA A 82 -0.08 -5.46 18.91
CA ALA A 82 0.14 -6.22 17.68
C ALA A 82 1.63 -6.55 17.49
N ILE A 83 1.94 -7.78 17.13
CA ILE A 83 3.32 -8.15 16.78
C ILE A 83 3.44 -8.02 15.25
N LEU A 84 4.13 -6.96 14.83
CA LEU A 84 4.39 -6.61 13.44
C LEU A 84 5.85 -6.92 13.04
N THR A 85 6.58 -7.61 13.91
CA THR A 85 8.02 -7.91 13.77
C THR A 85 8.26 -9.39 13.71
N SER A 86 9.34 -9.80 13.04
CA SER A 86 9.82 -11.18 13.07
C SER A 86 10.46 -11.50 14.44
N PRO A 87 10.17 -12.66 15.05
CA PRO A 87 10.93 -13.12 16.19
C PRO A 87 12.36 -13.51 15.80
N VAL A 88 13.30 -13.41 16.76
CA VAL A 88 14.65 -13.91 16.59
C VAL A 88 14.98 -14.92 17.70
N VAL A 89 15.81 -15.91 17.38
CA VAL A 89 16.14 -17.00 18.30
C VAL A 89 17.65 -17.10 18.48
N ALA A 90 18.11 -17.19 19.71
CA ALA A 90 19.50 -17.43 20.03
C ALA A 90 19.66 -18.09 21.41
N GLU A 91 20.53 -19.10 21.51
CA GLU A 91 20.91 -19.80 22.74
C GLU A 91 19.69 -20.21 23.60
N GLY A 92 18.70 -20.84 22.97
CA GLY A 92 17.52 -21.35 23.67
C GLY A 92 16.53 -20.26 24.14
N ARG A 93 16.64 -19.04 23.64
CA ARG A 93 15.73 -17.93 23.89
C ARG A 93 15.13 -17.42 22.60
N VAL A 94 13.86 -17.00 22.63
CA VAL A 94 13.21 -16.24 21.56
C VAL A 94 12.92 -14.83 22.03
N PHE A 95 13.20 -13.87 21.14
CA PHE A 95 13.01 -12.45 21.39
C PHE A 95 12.04 -11.90 20.35
N VAL A 96 11.13 -11.04 20.78
CA VAL A 96 10.14 -10.41 19.91
C VAL A 96 9.81 -9.00 20.42
N VAL A 97 9.43 -8.13 19.49
CA VAL A 97 9.05 -6.73 19.79
C VAL A 97 7.63 -6.51 19.28
N ASP A 98 6.76 -5.95 20.11
CA ASP A 98 5.39 -5.59 19.70
C ASP A 98 5.30 -4.20 19.09
N GLY A 99 4.12 -3.84 18.61
CA GLY A 99 3.82 -2.55 17.99
C GLY A 99 3.99 -1.34 18.91
N SER A 100 4.06 -1.52 20.21
CA SER A 100 4.33 -0.47 21.18
C SER A 100 5.82 -0.31 21.53
N GLY A 101 6.69 -1.16 20.95
CA GLY A 101 8.11 -1.20 21.27
C GLY A 101 8.45 -1.94 22.56
N ARG A 102 7.54 -2.77 23.06
CA ARG A 102 7.84 -3.71 24.16
C ARG A 102 8.60 -4.89 23.60
N CYS A 103 9.79 -5.13 24.10
CA CYS A 103 10.61 -6.30 23.79
C CYS A 103 10.43 -7.36 24.87
N GLY A 104 10.12 -8.59 24.46
CA GLY A 104 10.04 -9.74 25.35
C GLY A 104 11.07 -10.79 24.99
N ALA A 105 11.66 -11.43 26.01
CA ALA A 105 12.45 -12.64 25.87
C ALA A 105 11.76 -13.79 26.58
N PHE A 106 11.70 -14.91 25.89
CA PHE A 106 11.04 -16.12 26.37
C PHE A 106 11.94 -17.32 26.18
N ASP A 107 11.74 -18.35 26.98
CA ASP A 107 12.34 -19.66 26.77
C ASP A 107 11.88 -20.24 25.44
N ALA A 108 12.79 -20.65 24.57
CA ALA A 108 12.48 -21.08 23.21
C ALA A 108 11.70 -22.41 23.16
N ALA A 109 11.70 -23.23 24.22
CA ALA A 109 10.97 -24.50 24.22
C ALA A 109 9.54 -24.38 24.79
N THR A 110 9.29 -23.39 25.64
CA THR A 110 8.06 -23.32 26.44
C THR A 110 7.34 -21.99 26.35
N LEU A 111 7.95 -20.94 25.79
CA LEU A 111 7.55 -19.54 25.87
C LEU A 111 7.38 -19.02 27.30
N ALA A 112 7.98 -19.66 28.30
CA ALA A 112 8.04 -19.09 29.63
C ALA A 112 8.76 -17.73 29.58
N PRO A 113 8.19 -16.65 30.18
CA PRO A 113 8.80 -15.34 30.14
C PRO A 113 10.10 -15.30 30.94
N LEU A 114 11.16 -14.76 30.35
CA LEU A 114 12.47 -14.59 31.00
C LEU A 114 12.66 -13.15 31.47
N TRP A 115 12.42 -12.19 30.57
CA TRP A 115 12.45 -10.77 30.88
C TRP A 115 11.64 -9.98 29.88
N SER A 116 11.27 -8.76 30.20
CA SER A 116 10.68 -7.81 29.26
C SER A 116 11.26 -6.42 29.48
N HIS A 117 11.36 -5.66 28.38
CA HIS A 117 11.83 -4.29 28.37
C HIS A 117 10.93 -3.42 27.50
N VAL A 118 10.63 -2.21 27.94
CA VAL A 118 9.92 -1.22 27.10
C VAL A 118 10.97 -0.24 26.58
N THR A 119 11.13 -0.21 25.25
CA THR A 119 12.10 0.67 24.62
C THR A 119 11.75 2.14 24.84
N ARG A 120 12.76 2.97 24.86
CA ARG A 120 12.59 4.42 25.03
C ARG A 120 11.78 5.01 23.88
N GLY A 121 10.96 6.00 24.16
CA GLY A 121 10.02 6.60 23.20
C GLY A 121 8.56 6.37 23.60
N GLY A 122 8.27 5.32 24.40
CA GLY A 122 6.92 5.06 24.93
C GLY A 122 5.84 5.12 23.85
N PRO A 123 4.83 6.00 23.96
CA PRO A 123 3.74 6.10 22.99
C PRO A 123 4.17 6.48 21.57
N GLN A 124 5.40 6.92 21.37
CA GLN A 124 5.95 7.24 20.06
C GLN A 124 6.40 5.99 19.28
N ASN A 125 6.57 4.84 19.95
CA ASN A 125 6.90 3.56 19.32
C ASN A 125 5.69 2.87 18.68
N VAL A 126 4.79 3.63 18.14
CA VAL A 126 3.53 3.13 17.59
C VAL A 126 3.76 2.39 16.28
N ASN A 127 3.16 1.21 16.15
CA ASN A 127 3.28 0.33 15.00
C ASN A 127 4.74 0.02 14.64
N ASN A 128 5.52 -0.37 15.63
CA ASN A 128 6.90 -0.78 15.40
C ASN A 128 6.95 -2.01 14.49
N VAL A 129 7.63 -1.87 13.34
CA VAL A 129 7.79 -2.92 12.33
C VAL A 129 9.25 -3.36 12.18
N ALA A 130 10.18 -2.67 12.84
CA ALA A 130 11.59 -3.04 12.86
C ALA A 130 11.79 -4.26 13.77
N SER A 131 12.13 -5.39 13.19
CA SER A 131 12.39 -6.63 13.92
C SER A 131 13.65 -6.49 14.77
N PRO A 132 13.77 -7.16 15.92
CA PRO A 132 15.01 -7.21 16.67
C PRO A 132 16.10 -7.98 15.91
N ALA A 133 17.37 -7.76 16.29
CA ALA A 133 18.49 -8.51 15.73
C ALA A 133 19.51 -8.85 16.82
N VAL A 134 20.07 -10.05 16.77
CA VAL A 134 21.06 -10.56 17.73
C VAL A 134 22.46 -10.36 17.21
N ALA A 135 23.30 -9.62 17.94
CA ALA A 135 24.71 -9.39 17.64
C ALA A 135 25.58 -9.78 18.84
N GLY A 136 26.21 -10.94 18.80
CA GLY A 136 26.98 -11.50 19.92
C GLY A 136 26.10 -11.61 21.18
N PRO A 137 26.54 -11.06 22.35
CA PRO A 137 25.74 -11.11 23.57
C PRO A 137 24.60 -10.06 23.62
N TYR A 138 24.39 -9.30 22.57
CA TYR A 138 23.47 -8.17 22.54
C TYR A 138 22.26 -8.40 21.67
N LEU A 139 21.18 -7.74 22.03
CA LEU A 139 19.95 -7.64 21.24
C LEU A 139 19.76 -6.18 20.85
N HIS A 140 19.66 -5.92 19.54
CA HIS A 140 19.42 -4.61 18.98
C HIS A 140 17.95 -4.44 18.64
N VAL A 141 17.36 -3.37 19.16
CA VAL A 141 15.95 -3.02 18.94
C VAL A 141 15.88 -1.58 18.43
N ALA A 142 15.46 -1.42 17.20
CA ALA A 142 15.17 -0.10 16.62
C ALA A 142 13.68 0.18 16.71
N ALA A 143 13.30 1.43 16.87
CA ALA A 143 11.92 1.80 17.10
C ALA A 143 11.44 2.93 16.18
N ALA A 144 10.12 2.96 15.94
CA ALA A 144 9.46 4.00 15.15
C ALA A 144 9.60 5.41 15.76
N SER A 145 9.96 5.53 17.01
CA SER A 145 10.29 6.81 17.66
C SER A 145 11.67 7.37 17.30
N GLY A 146 12.52 6.58 16.63
CA GLY A 146 13.91 6.93 16.35
C GLY A 146 14.91 6.51 17.44
N TRP A 147 14.45 5.89 18.52
CA TRP A 147 15.34 5.31 19.51
C TRP A 147 15.84 3.95 19.07
N HIS A 148 17.15 3.73 19.22
CA HIS A 148 17.79 2.43 19.07
C HIS A 148 18.31 1.98 20.41
N THR A 149 17.81 0.84 20.91
CA THR A 149 18.15 0.29 22.22
C THR A 149 18.97 -0.98 22.04
N VAL A 150 20.10 -1.07 22.73
CA VAL A 150 20.94 -2.26 22.80
C VAL A 150 20.76 -2.87 24.18
N LEU A 151 20.34 -4.10 24.23
CA LEU A 151 20.08 -4.86 25.45
C LEU A 151 21.10 -6.00 25.59
N ASP A 152 21.51 -6.28 26.82
CA ASP A 152 22.11 -7.58 27.14
C ASP A 152 21.02 -8.66 26.96
N ARG A 153 21.22 -9.57 26.00
CA ARG A 153 20.19 -10.54 25.65
C ARG A 153 19.87 -11.57 26.72
N ALA A 154 20.80 -11.77 27.67
CA ALA A 154 20.59 -12.73 28.75
C ALA A 154 19.68 -12.16 29.84
N THR A 155 19.80 -10.88 30.12
CA THR A 155 19.17 -10.22 31.28
C THR A 155 18.11 -9.18 30.90
N GLY A 156 18.11 -8.66 29.68
CA GLY A 156 17.27 -7.53 29.23
C GLY A 156 17.77 -6.17 29.77
N ALA A 157 18.95 -6.13 30.38
CA ALA A 157 19.52 -4.88 30.85
C ALA A 157 19.95 -3.98 29.70
N VAL A 158 19.66 -2.67 29.81
CA VAL A 158 20.07 -1.70 28.80
C VAL A 158 21.58 -1.53 28.84
N VAL A 159 22.22 -1.78 27.70
CA VAL A 159 23.65 -1.54 27.48
C VAL A 159 23.84 -0.13 26.92
N ARG A 160 22.99 0.26 25.94
CA ARG A 160 23.06 1.58 25.33
C ARG A 160 21.70 1.98 24.73
N GLU A 161 21.44 3.26 24.74
CA GLU A 161 20.34 3.89 24.00
C GLU A 161 20.88 5.01 23.14
N LEU A 162 20.44 5.06 21.87
CA LEU A 162 20.83 6.04 20.89
C LEU A 162 19.58 6.73 20.31
N ASP A 163 19.61 8.04 20.31
CA ASP A 163 18.63 8.85 19.59
C ASP A 163 19.12 9.05 18.15
N LEU A 164 18.48 8.38 17.18
CA LEU A 164 18.82 8.48 15.77
C LEU A 164 18.15 9.68 15.10
N ALA A 165 17.33 10.41 15.85
CA ALA A 165 16.61 11.62 15.46
C ALA A 165 15.59 11.43 14.29
N GLU A 166 15.40 10.21 13.82
CA GLU A 166 14.46 9.86 12.73
C GLU A 166 13.85 8.48 12.98
N PRO A 167 12.58 8.24 12.59
CA PRO A 167 11.97 6.93 12.73
C PRO A 167 12.80 5.83 12.07
N VAL A 168 12.73 4.61 12.60
CA VAL A 168 13.30 3.43 11.98
C VAL A 168 12.17 2.47 11.63
N MET A 169 12.11 2.03 10.35
CA MET A 169 11.15 1.04 9.87
C MET A 169 11.83 -0.22 9.35
N GLY A 170 13.13 -0.16 9.08
CA GLY A 170 13.94 -1.30 8.70
C GLY A 170 14.55 -1.99 9.92
N THR A 171 14.80 -3.28 9.81
CA THR A 171 15.44 -4.10 10.84
C THR A 171 16.92 -3.72 10.99
N PRO A 172 17.48 -3.66 12.23
CA PRO A 172 18.92 -3.60 12.42
C PRO A 172 19.61 -4.78 11.72
N LEU A 173 20.64 -4.48 10.93
CA LEU A 173 21.31 -5.43 10.06
C LEU A 173 22.65 -5.83 10.69
N VAL A 174 22.80 -7.10 11.01
CA VAL A 174 24.00 -7.61 11.71
C VAL A 174 24.98 -8.19 10.69
N GLY A 175 26.15 -7.55 10.60
CA GLY A 175 27.30 -8.03 9.84
C GLY A 175 28.31 -8.79 10.74
N GLU A 176 29.52 -8.99 10.23
CA GLU A 176 30.58 -9.74 10.91
C GLU A 176 31.04 -9.09 12.22
N ASP A 177 31.21 -7.77 12.23
CA ASP A 177 31.78 -6.98 13.34
C ASP A 177 30.95 -5.76 13.72
N ARG A 178 29.77 -5.57 13.08
CA ARG A 178 28.95 -4.35 13.19
C ARG A 178 27.48 -4.60 13.03
N VAL A 179 26.72 -3.61 13.51
CA VAL A 179 25.30 -3.50 13.27
C VAL A 179 25.02 -2.20 12.52
N TYR A 180 24.18 -2.27 11.49
CA TYR A 180 23.78 -1.11 10.71
C TYR A 180 22.29 -0.83 10.92
N VAL A 181 21.98 0.44 11.08
CA VAL A 181 20.58 0.90 11.24
C VAL A 181 20.31 1.96 10.19
N VAL A 182 19.27 1.76 9.39
CA VAL A 182 18.83 2.71 8.37
C VAL A 182 17.55 3.39 8.82
N THR A 183 17.60 4.71 8.93
CA THR A 183 16.42 5.51 9.33
C THR A 183 15.47 5.72 8.18
N LEU A 184 14.23 6.13 8.47
CA LEU A 184 13.22 6.49 7.46
C LEU A 184 13.72 7.61 6.53
N GLY A 185 14.53 8.55 7.05
CA GLY A 185 15.18 9.59 6.25
C GLY A 185 16.40 9.12 5.45
N ALA A 186 16.63 7.80 5.38
CA ALA A 186 17.76 7.17 4.69
C ALA A 186 19.13 7.59 5.22
N ARG A 187 19.23 7.80 6.52
CA ARG A 187 20.52 7.93 7.20
C ARG A 187 20.96 6.56 7.68
N VAL A 188 22.22 6.22 7.45
CA VAL A 188 22.83 4.95 7.85
C VAL A 188 23.72 5.18 9.05
N HIS A 189 23.51 4.41 10.12
CA HIS A 189 24.34 4.39 11.31
C HIS A 189 25.03 3.04 11.40
N ALA A 190 26.36 3.02 11.42
CA ALA A 190 27.16 1.84 11.71
C ALA A 190 27.56 1.88 13.17
N LEU A 191 27.31 0.78 13.87
CA LEU A 191 27.50 0.61 15.31
C LEU A 191 28.37 -0.63 15.56
N ALA A 192 29.19 -0.60 16.59
CA ALA A 192 29.73 -1.83 17.15
C ALA A 192 28.61 -2.67 17.79
N PHE A 193 28.87 -3.93 18.12
CA PHE A 193 27.86 -4.81 18.72
C PHE A 193 27.31 -4.30 20.05
N ASP A 194 28.08 -3.53 20.80
CA ASP A 194 27.64 -2.86 22.05
C ASP A 194 26.88 -1.54 21.81
N GLY A 195 26.60 -1.21 20.54
CA GLY A 195 25.93 0.01 20.12
C GLY A 195 26.86 1.24 20.03
N THR A 196 28.19 1.11 20.22
CA THR A 196 29.10 2.25 20.08
C THR A 196 29.10 2.74 18.64
N PRO A 197 28.74 4.03 18.37
CA PRO A 197 28.74 4.59 17.03
C PRO A 197 30.12 4.53 16.37
N GLN A 198 30.17 4.14 15.11
CA GLN A 198 31.41 4.04 14.32
C GLN A 198 31.45 5.11 13.23
N TRP A 199 30.44 5.14 12.37
CA TRP A 199 30.28 6.15 11.33
C TRP A 199 28.79 6.32 10.97
N THR A 200 28.51 7.44 10.31
CA THR A 200 27.17 7.76 9.77
C THR A 200 27.28 8.23 8.34
N TRP A 201 26.34 7.83 7.50
CA TRP A 201 26.20 8.28 6.12
C TRP A 201 24.78 8.78 5.88
N ASP A 202 24.63 9.81 5.03
CA ASP A 202 23.34 10.47 4.80
C ASP A 202 23.03 10.55 3.29
N PHE A 203 22.06 9.76 2.86
CA PHE A 203 21.58 9.70 1.47
C PHE A 203 21.08 11.05 0.96
N VAL A 204 20.35 11.78 1.79
CA VAL A 204 19.76 13.07 1.38
C VAL A 204 20.82 14.09 1.08
N ARG A 205 21.85 14.15 1.90
CA ARG A 205 22.99 15.04 1.68
C ARG A 205 23.87 14.57 0.51
N GLU A 206 24.24 13.30 0.49
CA GLU A 206 25.27 12.78 -0.41
C GLU A 206 24.74 12.48 -1.82
N VAL A 207 23.47 12.11 -1.96
CA VAL A 207 22.88 11.71 -3.24
C VAL A 207 21.83 12.70 -3.73
N VAL A 208 20.95 13.18 -2.86
CA VAL A 208 19.90 14.14 -3.25
C VAL A 208 20.43 15.57 -3.30
N GLY A 209 21.50 15.87 -2.55
CA GLY A 209 22.08 17.21 -2.48
C GLY A 209 21.19 18.21 -1.77
N PHE A 210 20.59 17.81 -0.64
CA PHE A 210 19.77 18.66 0.19
C PHE A 210 20.23 18.58 1.66
N ASP A 211 20.49 19.74 2.25
CA ASP A 211 21.08 19.86 3.60
C ASP A 211 20.14 20.56 4.60
N GLY A 212 18.88 20.80 4.20
CA GLY A 212 17.84 21.40 5.04
C GLY A 212 17.07 20.39 5.89
N ASP A 213 16.04 20.88 6.58
CA ASP A 213 15.08 20.01 7.26
C ASP A 213 14.26 19.22 6.23
N ARG A 214 14.63 17.94 6.04
CA ARG A 214 14.00 17.04 5.06
C ARG A 214 12.52 16.76 5.33
N TRP A 215 12.02 17.07 6.52
CA TRP A 215 10.65 16.88 6.92
C TRP A 215 9.77 18.13 6.81
N SER A 216 10.36 19.26 6.41
CA SER A 216 9.67 20.53 6.23
C SER A 216 9.40 20.85 4.76
N GLY A 217 8.13 21.02 4.39
CA GLY A 217 7.75 21.41 3.04
C GLY A 217 8.23 22.82 2.66
N ALA A 218 8.33 23.73 3.61
CA ALA A 218 8.87 25.05 3.39
C ALA A 218 10.39 25.02 3.13
N ALA A 219 11.14 24.16 3.82
CA ALA A 219 12.57 23.99 3.58
C ALA A 219 12.87 23.45 2.17
N TRP A 220 12.09 22.48 1.70
CA TRP A 220 12.19 21.99 0.33
C TRP A 220 11.90 23.07 -0.69
N LEU A 221 10.80 23.85 -0.49
CA LEU A 221 10.47 24.94 -1.39
C LEU A 221 11.58 26.01 -1.42
N ALA A 222 12.10 26.38 -0.26
CA ALA A 222 13.21 27.35 -0.17
C ALA A 222 14.47 26.89 -0.90
N ALA A 223 14.80 25.61 -0.82
CA ALA A 223 15.99 25.03 -1.44
C ALA A 223 15.85 24.80 -2.94
N ARG A 224 14.66 24.42 -3.42
CA ARG A 224 14.42 24.10 -4.84
C ARG A 224 13.81 25.26 -5.62
N GLY A 225 13.11 26.19 -4.96
CA GLY A 225 12.38 27.28 -5.60
C GLY A 225 11.13 26.83 -6.37
N GLU A 226 10.89 25.53 -6.45
CA GLU A 226 9.79 24.90 -7.18
C GLU A 226 9.35 23.61 -6.51
N ARG A 227 8.40 22.89 -7.12
CA ARG A 227 7.97 21.59 -6.62
C ARG A 227 9.08 20.57 -6.64
N VAL A 228 9.15 19.77 -5.58
CA VAL A 228 10.02 18.59 -5.54
C VAL A 228 9.63 17.60 -6.64
N THR A 229 10.62 16.90 -7.14
CA THR A 229 10.47 15.86 -8.16
C THR A 229 10.81 14.49 -7.60
N TRP A 230 10.65 13.44 -8.38
CA TRP A 230 11.05 12.10 -7.98
C TRP A 230 12.55 12.03 -7.60
N LYS A 231 13.37 12.91 -8.14
CA LYS A 231 14.81 12.98 -7.83
C LYS A 231 15.09 13.38 -6.39
N ASP A 232 14.13 14.05 -5.78
CA ASP A 232 14.20 14.49 -4.39
C ASP A 232 13.63 13.43 -3.42
N HIS A 233 13.07 12.31 -3.92
CA HIS A 233 12.58 11.21 -3.08
C HIS A 233 13.73 10.58 -2.30
N PHE A 234 13.53 10.36 -1.00
CA PHE A 234 14.61 9.91 -0.13
C PHE A 234 14.24 8.81 0.86
N VAL A 235 12.97 8.55 1.07
CA VAL A 235 12.54 7.68 2.17
C VAL A 235 13.03 6.24 1.99
N SER A 236 13.61 5.68 3.05
CA SER A 236 13.95 4.27 3.21
C SER A 236 12.98 3.62 4.20
N SER A 237 11.91 3.03 3.70
CA SER A 237 10.84 2.43 4.50
C SER A 237 10.89 0.91 4.54
N ARG A 238 11.87 0.33 3.88
CA ARG A 238 12.06 -1.13 3.73
C ARG A 238 13.40 -1.55 4.29
N ASP A 239 13.53 -2.82 4.54
CA ASP A 239 14.73 -3.41 5.11
C ASP A 239 15.89 -3.34 4.12
N ALA A 240 17.05 -2.89 4.57
CA ALA A 240 18.30 -2.97 3.84
C ALA A 240 18.86 -4.39 3.94
N SER A 241 19.73 -4.79 3.01
CA SER A 241 20.45 -6.07 3.04
C SER A 241 21.95 -5.82 3.08
N LEU A 242 22.72 -6.82 3.47
CA LEU A 242 24.17 -6.76 3.53
C LEU A 242 24.75 -7.97 2.77
N PHE A 243 25.65 -7.70 1.83
CA PHE A 243 26.42 -8.73 1.14
C PHE A 243 27.91 -8.48 1.35
N GLY A 244 28.57 -9.32 2.12
CA GLY A 244 29.90 -9.06 2.62
C GLY A 244 29.95 -7.79 3.46
N ARG A 245 30.63 -6.74 3.00
CA ARG A 245 30.67 -5.41 3.61
C ARG A 245 29.92 -4.34 2.81
N THR A 246 29.17 -4.72 1.82
CA THR A 246 28.37 -3.81 1.00
C THR A 246 26.90 -3.83 1.46
N LEU A 247 26.41 -2.71 1.97
CA LEU A 247 25.00 -2.50 2.26
C LEU A 247 24.25 -2.24 0.95
N VAL A 248 23.09 -2.84 0.84
CA VAL A 248 22.14 -2.63 -0.24
C VAL A 248 20.90 -1.98 0.36
N ILE A 249 20.67 -0.71 0.04
CA ILE A 249 19.69 0.12 0.74
C ILE A 249 18.62 0.60 -0.24
N PRO A 250 17.33 0.29 -0.01
CA PRO A 250 16.23 0.87 -0.76
C PRO A 250 15.98 2.30 -0.25
N ALA A 251 16.18 3.30 -1.09
CA ALA A 251 15.95 4.69 -0.72
C ALA A 251 15.43 5.53 -1.89
N GLY A 252 14.31 6.20 -1.72
CA GLY A 252 13.76 7.15 -2.70
C GLY A 252 13.58 6.56 -4.10
N GLY A 253 13.12 5.30 -4.21
CA GLY A 253 12.95 4.62 -5.49
C GLY A 253 14.27 4.16 -6.15
N ARG A 254 15.34 4.12 -5.39
CA ARG A 254 16.68 3.70 -5.82
C ARG A 254 17.18 2.55 -4.97
N THR A 255 18.17 1.82 -5.48
CA THR A 255 18.95 0.83 -4.73
C THR A 255 20.36 1.38 -4.55
N VAL A 256 20.74 1.67 -3.33
CA VAL A 256 22.06 2.25 -3.00
C VAL A 256 23.00 1.13 -2.56
N PHE A 257 24.21 1.12 -3.13
CA PHE A 257 25.30 0.23 -2.73
C PHE A 257 26.33 1.04 -1.97
N LEU A 258 26.49 0.75 -0.68
CA LEU A 258 27.34 1.47 0.25
C LEU A 258 28.31 0.51 0.93
N ASP A 259 29.61 0.65 0.67
CA ASP A 259 30.63 -0.17 1.33
C ASP A 259 30.95 0.36 2.74
N ASP A 260 31.08 -0.54 3.67
CA ASP A 260 31.78 -0.29 4.93
C ASP A 260 33.27 -0.56 4.74
N THR A 261 34.07 0.50 4.80
CA THR A 261 35.53 0.42 4.66
C THR A 261 36.27 0.28 6.00
N GLY A 262 35.51 0.06 7.08
CA GLY A 262 36.01 -0.04 8.45
C GLY A 262 35.89 1.28 9.20
N ALA A 263 36.66 2.29 8.89
CA ALA A 263 36.62 3.60 9.57
C ALA A 263 35.56 4.55 9.02
N ALA A 264 35.02 4.28 7.83
CA ALA A 264 34.06 5.13 7.14
C ALA A 264 33.20 4.31 6.16
N SER A 265 32.26 4.96 5.52
CA SER A 265 31.51 4.39 4.40
C SER A 265 31.99 4.96 3.06
N ARG A 266 31.76 4.20 1.98
CA ARG A 266 32.03 4.62 0.61
C ARG A 266 30.82 4.31 -0.26
N LEU A 267 30.23 5.34 -0.84
CA LEU A 267 29.21 5.14 -1.87
C LEU A 267 29.83 4.48 -3.10
N ARG A 268 29.34 3.29 -3.47
CA ARG A 268 29.78 2.54 -4.64
C ARG A 268 28.94 2.88 -5.86
N ALA A 269 27.64 2.70 -5.73
CA ALA A 269 26.71 2.87 -6.84
C ALA A 269 25.31 3.26 -6.35
N VAL A 270 24.56 3.89 -7.24
CA VAL A 270 23.13 4.13 -7.07
C VAL A 270 22.41 3.52 -8.27
N GLY A 271 21.74 2.38 -8.05
CA GLY A 271 20.92 1.73 -9.06
C GLY A 271 19.55 2.38 -9.16
N VAL A 272 19.08 2.57 -10.38
CA VAL A 272 17.69 2.94 -10.70
C VAL A 272 17.00 1.78 -11.40
N ILE A 273 15.66 1.76 -11.33
CA ILE A 273 14.84 0.75 -11.99
C ILE A 273 15.14 0.75 -13.49
N PRO A 274 15.47 -0.41 -14.09
CA PRO A 274 15.79 -0.50 -15.52
C PRO A 274 14.63 -0.02 -16.40
N GLY A 275 14.95 0.78 -17.42
CA GLY A 275 13.94 1.35 -18.32
C GLY A 275 13.18 2.55 -17.77
N TYR A 276 13.62 3.09 -16.66
CA TYR A 276 13.08 4.31 -16.10
C TYR A 276 13.54 5.54 -16.88
N ASP A 277 12.61 6.33 -17.42
CA ASP A 277 12.92 7.47 -18.30
C ASP A 277 12.97 8.83 -17.58
N GLY A 278 12.75 8.83 -16.27
CA GLY A 278 12.83 10.04 -15.44
C GLY A 278 11.53 10.83 -15.31
N ASN A 279 10.45 10.43 -15.99
CA ASN A 279 9.17 11.16 -15.95
C ASN A 279 8.18 10.60 -14.93
N GLU A 280 8.55 9.58 -14.20
CA GLU A 280 7.65 8.84 -13.31
C GLU A 280 8.23 8.73 -11.90
N PHE A 281 7.41 8.32 -10.96
CA PHE A 281 7.81 8.16 -9.56
C PHE A 281 8.10 6.69 -9.27
N PRO A 282 9.35 6.24 -9.35
CA PRO A 282 9.67 4.88 -9.01
C PRO A 282 9.55 4.66 -7.50
N ALA A 283 9.11 3.47 -7.12
CA ALA A 283 9.17 3.02 -5.75
C ALA A 283 9.84 1.64 -5.71
N THR A 284 10.78 1.48 -4.81
CA THR A 284 11.40 0.19 -4.51
C THR A 284 10.81 -0.37 -3.22
N PHE A 285 10.55 -1.67 -3.23
CA PHE A 285 9.98 -2.39 -2.12
C PHE A 285 11.02 -3.29 -1.45
N GLY A 286 10.59 -4.44 -0.94
CA GLY A 286 11.50 -5.39 -0.33
C GLY A 286 12.62 -5.83 -1.27
N GLN A 287 13.80 -5.95 -0.72
CA GLN A 287 15.00 -6.39 -1.42
C GLN A 287 15.57 -7.62 -0.73
N SER A 288 16.13 -8.51 -1.53
CA SER A 288 16.84 -9.70 -1.04
C SER A 288 18.10 -9.89 -1.89
N VAL A 289 19.14 -10.45 -1.31
CA VAL A 289 20.40 -10.71 -2.01
C VAL A 289 20.68 -12.21 -1.98
N ASP A 290 21.04 -12.80 -3.13
CA ASP A 290 21.43 -14.18 -3.18
C ASP A 290 22.92 -14.39 -2.85
N ALA A 291 23.32 -15.64 -2.71
CA ALA A 291 24.71 -16.01 -2.39
C ALA A 291 25.74 -15.54 -3.45
N ALA A 292 25.30 -15.19 -4.64
CA ALA A 292 26.15 -14.67 -5.71
C ALA A 292 26.21 -13.11 -5.72
N GLY A 293 25.54 -12.44 -4.82
CA GLY A 293 25.46 -10.99 -4.74
C GLY A 293 24.49 -10.35 -5.73
N ASN A 294 23.57 -11.14 -6.30
CA ASN A 294 22.48 -10.58 -7.09
C ASN A 294 21.41 -10.01 -6.16
N VAL A 295 21.00 -8.78 -6.45
CA VAL A 295 19.97 -8.07 -5.68
C VAL A 295 18.63 -8.18 -6.39
N TYR A 296 17.69 -8.82 -5.75
CA TYR A 296 16.31 -8.97 -6.25
C TYR A 296 15.47 -7.82 -5.71
N VAL A 297 15.12 -6.89 -6.60
CA VAL A 297 14.42 -5.66 -6.25
C VAL A 297 12.99 -5.73 -6.75
N GLN A 298 12.05 -5.67 -5.86
CA GLN A 298 10.65 -5.45 -6.21
C GLN A 298 10.39 -3.96 -6.38
N TRP A 299 9.66 -3.58 -7.43
CA TRP A 299 9.39 -2.19 -7.71
C TRP A 299 8.06 -1.97 -8.43
N HIS A 300 7.64 -0.71 -8.43
CA HIS A 300 6.44 -0.23 -9.09
C HIS A 300 6.72 1.08 -9.83
N ARG A 301 6.14 1.24 -11.02
CA ARG A 301 6.15 2.47 -11.78
C ARG A 301 4.78 3.15 -11.83
N ARG A 302 4.78 4.41 -12.17
CA ARG A 302 3.55 5.21 -12.32
C ARG A 302 2.58 4.66 -13.37
N ASP A 303 3.05 3.98 -14.41
CA ASP A 303 2.21 3.29 -15.39
C ASP A 303 1.47 2.07 -14.81
N ASN A 304 1.63 1.84 -13.52
CA ASN A 304 1.07 0.73 -12.74
C ASN A 304 1.67 -0.62 -13.08
N ALA A 305 2.81 -0.64 -13.74
CA ALA A 305 3.60 -1.84 -13.91
C ALA A 305 4.50 -2.07 -12.69
N GLY A 306 4.62 -3.31 -12.27
CA GLY A 306 5.54 -3.76 -11.24
C GLY A 306 6.17 -5.09 -11.64
N ARG A 307 7.39 -5.34 -11.20
CA ARG A 307 8.08 -6.59 -11.41
C ARG A 307 9.25 -6.76 -10.43
N THR A 308 9.93 -7.88 -10.48
CA THR A 308 11.16 -8.11 -9.73
C THR A 308 12.33 -8.11 -10.71
N ASP A 309 13.17 -7.08 -10.64
CA ASP A 309 14.42 -7.00 -11.40
C ASP A 309 15.57 -7.56 -10.58
N ILE A 310 16.59 -8.05 -11.27
CA ILE A 310 17.85 -8.50 -10.70
C ILE A 310 18.90 -7.45 -11.04
N LEU A 311 19.50 -6.85 -10.02
CA LEU A 311 20.64 -5.96 -10.15
C LEU A 311 21.90 -6.65 -9.65
N ARG A 312 23.03 -6.27 -10.21
CA ARG A 312 24.36 -6.69 -9.76
C ARG A 312 25.30 -5.50 -9.66
N LEU A 313 26.11 -5.49 -8.62
CA LEU A 313 27.20 -4.52 -8.51
C LEU A 313 28.41 -5.04 -9.28
N GLU A 314 28.81 -4.36 -10.36
CA GLU A 314 30.00 -4.63 -11.17
C GLU A 314 30.96 -3.45 -11.06
N GLY A 315 32.07 -3.64 -10.34
CA GLY A 315 32.93 -2.51 -9.96
C GLY A 315 32.17 -1.47 -9.13
N ASP A 316 32.08 -0.25 -9.63
CA ASP A 316 31.34 0.85 -9.01
C ASP A 316 30.07 1.21 -9.80
N GLU A 317 29.48 0.24 -10.50
CA GLU A 317 28.24 0.41 -11.25
C GLU A 317 27.19 -0.64 -10.85
N ALA A 318 25.96 -0.20 -10.63
CA ALA A 318 24.81 -1.08 -10.45
C ALA A 318 24.20 -1.40 -11.83
N ARG A 319 24.32 -2.64 -12.26
CA ARG A 319 23.85 -3.07 -13.60
C ARG A 319 22.65 -4.01 -13.52
N PRO A 320 21.71 -3.90 -14.46
CA PRO A 320 20.68 -4.92 -14.63
C PRO A 320 21.31 -6.27 -14.99
N ALA A 321 20.99 -7.30 -14.22
CA ALA A 321 21.43 -8.68 -14.42
C ALA A 321 20.32 -9.58 -14.96
N GLY A 322 19.07 -9.16 -14.88
CA GLY A 322 17.92 -9.91 -15.37
C GLY A 322 16.60 -9.46 -14.79
N VAL A 323 15.55 -10.22 -15.09
CA VAL A 323 14.20 -10.06 -14.54
C VAL A 323 13.75 -11.44 -14.10
N VAL A 324 13.11 -11.54 -12.96
CA VAL A 324 12.50 -12.80 -12.51
C VAL A 324 11.26 -13.09 -13.37
N PRO A 325 11.22 -14.19 -14.13
CA PRO A 325 10.11 -14.50 -15.02
C PRO A 325 8.77 -14.59 -14.29
N GLY A 326 7.69 -14.16 -14.95
CA GLY A 326 6.33 -14.23 -14.41
C GLY A 326 6.07 -13.29 -13.22
N THR A 327 6.98 -12.34 -12.92
CA THR A 327 6.75 -11.34 -11.87
C THR A 327 6.15 -10.06 -12.40
N GLU A 328 6.07 -9.86 -13.70
CA GLU A 328 5.43 -8.68 -14.27
C GLU A 328 3.96 -8.61 -13.89
N THR A 329 3.57 -7.49 -13.35
CA THR A 329 2.19 -7.23 -12.95
C THR A 329 1.79 -5.85 -13.41
N ASN A 330 0.52 -5.71 -13.74
CA ASN A 330 -0.07 -4.40 -13.94
C ASN A 330 -1.19 -4.24 -12.91
N ILE A 331 -1.04 -3.30 -12.01
CA ILE A 331 -2.02 -3.07 -10.94
C ILE A 331 -3.43 -2.80 -11.47
N ARG A 332 -3.57 -2.35 -12.73
CA ARG A 332 -4.88 -2.16 -13.36
C ARG A 332 -5.55 -3.47 -13.75
N MET A 333 -4.79 -4.53 -13.90
CA MET A 333 -5.27 -5.77 -14.48
C MET A 333 -5.14 -6.97 -13.55
N GLU A 334 -3.96 -7.11 -12.96
CA GLU A 334 -3.66 -8.17 -12.00
C GLU A 334 -3.57 -7.66 -10.57
N GLY A 335 -3.61 -6.39 -10.45
CA GLY A 335 -3.99 -5.50 -9.38
C GLY A 335 -3.10 -5.34 -8.23
N LEU A 336 -2.36 -6.29 -7.81
CA LEU A 336 -1.88 -6.21 -6.44
C LEU A 336 -0.36 -6.24 -6.38
N LEU A 337 0.17 -5.25 -5.69
CA LEU A 337 1.61 -5.12 -5.50
C LEU A 337 2.10 -6.15 -4.48
N SER A 338 3.32 -6.59 -4.66
CA SER A 338 4.04 -7.37 -3.66
C SER A 338 5.11 -6.49 -3.05
N PHE A 339 5.05 -6.31 -1.75
CA PHE A 339 5.93 -5.39 -1.02
C PHE A 339 7.01 -6.11 -0.23
N ALA A 340 6.74 -7.35 0.15
CA ALA A 340 7.64 -8.15 0.98
C ALA A 340 8.91 -8.54 0.22
N PRO A 341 10.07 -8.64 0.89
CA PRO A 341 11.23 -9.29 0.34
C PRO A 341 10.91 -10.70 -0.15
N VAL A 342 11.58 -11.15 -1.19
CA VAL A 342 11.41 -12.51 -1.72
C VAL A 342 12.34 -13.51 -1.00
N ALA A 343 11.94 -14.76 -0.89
CA ALA A 343 12.90 -15.80 -0.50
C ALA A 343 13.54 -16.40 -1.75
N ILE A 344 14.84 -16.73 -1.67
CA ILE A 344 15.63 -17.11 -2.83
C ILE A 344 16.48 -18.33 -2.52
N ARG A 345 16.42 -19.37 -3.36
CA ARG A 345 17.32 -20.52 -3.32
C ARG A 345 17.66 -20.96 -4.72
N ASP A 346 18.95 -21.05 -5.05
CA ASP A 346 19.46 -21.52 -6.36
C ASP A 346 18.82 -20.78 -7.56
N GLY A 347 18.59 -19.46 -7.42
CA GLY A 347 17.94 -18.63 -8.43
C GLY A 347 16.43 -18.83 -8.57
N ILE A 348 15.84 -19.73 -7.77
CA ILE A 348 14.39 -19.88 -7.65
C ILE A 348 13.87 -18.87 -6.65
N VAL A 349 12.85 -18.12 -7.05
CA VAL A 349 12.27 -17.04 -6.23
C VAL A 349 10.91 -17.46 -5.70
N PHE A 350 10.71 -17.30 -4.41
CA PHE A 350 9.42 -17.47 -3.73
C PHE A 350 8.89 -16.11 -3.32
N ARG A 351 7.70 -15.77 -3.80
CA ARG A 351 7.12 -14.44 -3.68
C ARG A 351 5.72 -14.54 -3.12
N THR A 352 5.44 -13.76 -2.09
CA THR A 352 4.09 -13.61 -1.54
C THR A 352 3.32 -12.50 -2.25
N ARG A 353 2.00 -12.64 -2.28
CA ARG A 353 1.08 -11.65 -2.86
C ARG A 353 -0.16 -11.50 -1.96
N PRO A 354 -0.68 -10.29 -1.82
CA PRO A 354 -1.91 -10.06 -1.05
C PRO A 354 -3.18 -10.49 -1.81
N GLN A 355 -3.04 -11.14 -2.94
CA GLN A 355 -4.12 -11.49 -3.85
C GLN A 355 -4.66 -12.89 -3.58
N GLN A 356 -5.98 -13.01 -3.49
CA GLN A 356 -6.66 -14.31 -3.45
C GLN A 356 -6.32 -15.16 -4.71
N GLY A 357 -6.07 -16.44 -4.50
CA GLY A 357 -5.73 -17.38 -5.57
C GLY A 357 -4.27 -17.38 -6.01
N ARG A 358 -3.44 -16.46 -5.53
CA ARG A 358 -2.01 -16.37 -5.87
C ARG A 358 -1.16 -15.89 -4.69
N GLY A 359 -1.45 -16.35 -3.50
CA GLY A 359 -0.82 -15.85 -2.28
C GLY A 359 0.67 -16.17 -2.18
N LEU A 360 1.09 -17.36 -2.56
CA LEU A 360 2.49 -17.76 -2.65
C LEU A 360 2.78 -18.34 -4.03
N CYS A 361 3.75 -17.75 -4.72
CA CYS A 361 4.19 -18.19 -6.04
C CYS A 361 5.68 -18.58 -6.04
N ARG A 362 6.01 -19.66 -6.73
CA ARG A 362 7.37 -20.06 -7.04
C ARG A 362 7.71 -19.69 -8.49
N HIS A 363 8.73 -18.89 -8.67
CA HIS A 363 9.23 -18.43 -9.96
C HIS A 363 10.54 -19.15 -10.26
N ARG A 364 10.60 -19.87 -11.38
CA ARG A 364 11.80 -20.57 -11.85
C ARG A 364 12.43 -19.78 -12.99
N PRO A 365 13.75 -19.76 -13.11
CA PRO A 365 14.43 -19.03 -14.20
C PRO A 365 14.08 -19.54 -15.60
N ASP A 366 13.70 -20.81 -15.71
CA ASP A 366 13.38 -21.52 -16.96
C ASP A 366 11.88 -21.57 -17.28
N ALA A 367 11.01 -20.98 -16.44
CA ALA A 367 9.57 -21.01 -16.62
C ALA A 367 9.01 -19.58 -16.74
N ALA A 368 8.24 -19.33 -17.80
CA ALA A 368 7.61 -18.03 -18.03
C ALA A 368 6.49 -17.72 -17.02
N GLU A 369 5.76 -18.74 -16.59
CA GLU A 369 4.65 -18.62 -15.65
C GLU A 369 5.04 -19.11 -14.26
N PRO A 370 4.60 -18.45 -13.19
CA PRO A 370 4.85 -18.90 -11.84
C PRO A 370 3.97 -20.09 -11.47
N GLU A 371 4.49 -20.93 -10.61
CA GLU A 371 3.74 -22.00 -9.97
C GLU A 371 3.09 -21.47 -8.68
N VAL A 372 1.77 -21.59 -8.55
CA VAL A 372 1.05 -21.21 -7.34
C VAL A 372 1.18 -22.34 -6.31
N LEU A 373 1.80 -22.05 -5.18
CA LEU A 373 2.01 -22.98 -4.08
C LEU A 373 0.97 -22.85 -2.98
N SER A 374 0.43 -21.66 -2.78
CA SER A 374 -0.71 -21.39 -1.89
C SER A 374 -1.57 -20.26 -2.48
N GLU A 375 -2.87 -20.43 -2.42
CA GLU A 375 -3.84 -19.42 -2.84
C GLU A 375 -4.10 -18.35 -1.78
N ARG A 376 -3.61 -18.53 -0.57
CA ARG A 376 -3.88 -17.71 0.61
C ARG A 376 -3.18 -16.35 0.52
N PRO A 377 -3.92 -15.22 0.59
CA PRO A 377 -3.33 -13.89 0.54
C PRO A 377 -2.34 -13.63 1.68
N SER A 378 -1.22 -13.00 1.33
CA SER A 378 -0.16 -12.69 2.29
C SER A 378 0.54 -11.37 1.96
N VAL A 379 1.00 -10.70 3.00
CA VAL A 379 1.93 -9.56 2.93
C VAL A 379 3.26 -9.85 3.65
N ALA A 380 3.35 -10.98 4.33
CA ALA A 380 4.57 -11.40 5.02
C ALA A 380 5.58 -12.02 4.04
N PRO A 381 6.89 -11.80 4.22
CA PRO A 381 7.91 -12.53 3.48
C PRO A 381 7.80 -14.05 3.71
N PRO A 382 7.99 -14.90 2.68
CA PRO A 382 8.06 -16.34 2.86
C PRO A 382 9.43 -16.74 3.41
N VAL A 383 9.50 -17.89 4.05
CA VAL A 383 10.72 -18.44 4.62
C VAL A 383 10.93 -19.86 4.12
N LEU A 384 12.14 -20.19 3.70
CA LEU A 384 12.52 -21.53 3.24
C LEU A 384 13.24 -22.28 4.35
N THR A 385 12.87 -23.54 4.54
CA THR A 385 13.66 -24.53 5.26
C THR A 385 14.29 -25.52 4.26
N SER A 386 14.94 -26.56 4.74
CA SER A 386 15.53 -27.56 3.84
C SER A 386 14.51 -28.18 2.87
N ARG A 387 13.28 -28.41 3.33
CA ARG A 387 12.24 -29.14 2.59
C ARG A 387 10.93 -28.40 2.38
N HIS A 388 10.74 -27.26 3.05
CA HIS A 388 9.45 -26.55 3.05
C HIS A 388 9.62 -25.06 2.80
N VAL A 389 8.55 -24.42 2.31
CA VAL A 389 8.35 -22.98 2.39
C VAL A 389 7.21 -22.69 3.37
N LEU A 390 7.48 -21.78 4.29
CA LEU A 390 6.52 -21.32 5.29
C LEU A 390 5.89 -20.03 4.79
N HIS A 391 4.57 -20.00 4.70
CA HIS A 391 3.78 -18.94 4.12
C HIS A 391 2.70 -18.48 5.10
N ALA A 392 2.85 -17.26 5.58
CA ALA A 392 1.96 -16.65 6.58
C ALA A 392 0.81 -15.88 5.91
N GLY A 393 -0.42 -16.11 6.35
CA GLY A 393 -1.63 -15.56 5.75
C GLY A 393 -2.26 -14.41 6.53
N LEU A 394 -2.98 -13.53 5.79
CA LEU A 394 -3.79 -12.45 6.37
C LEU A 394 -5.01 -12.96 7.14
N ASP A 395 -5.35 -14.22 7.02
CA ASP A 395 -6.43 -14.88 7.76
C ASP A 395 -5.97 -15.57 9.05
N GLY A 396 -4.69 -15.39 9.40
CA GLY A 396 -4.12 -16.00 10.60
C GLY A 396 -3.65 -17.44 10.42
N THR A 397 -3.54 -17.92 9.21
CA THR A 397 -3.06 -19.28 8.93
C THR A 397 -1.62 -19.25 8.43
N LEU A 398 -0.79 -20.13 8.97
CA LEU A 398 0.54 -20.44 8.46
C LEU A 398 0.48 -21.72 7.63
N ASP A 399 0.75 -21.64 6.35
CA ASP A 399 0.91 -22.81 5.47
C ASP A 399 2.38 -23.27 5.42
N ILE A 400 2.62 -24.54 5.64
CA ILE A 400 3.92 -25.21 5.48
C ILE A 400 3.81 -26.05 4.22
N VAL A 401 4.41 -25.55 3.13
CA VAL A 401 4.28 -26.13 1.79
C VAL A 401 5.54 -26.91 1.44
N PRO A 402 5.46 -28.20 1.09
CA PRO A 402 6.63 -28.97 0.68
C PRO A 402 7.25 -28.42 -0.61
N LEU A 403 8.56 -28.17 -0.64
CA LEU A 403 9.28 -27.74 -1.85
C LEU A 403 9.26 -28.76 -2.99
N GLY A 404 9.14 -30.04 -2.65
CA GLY A 404 9.02 -31.15 -3.58
C GLY A 404 7.61 -31.35 -4.16
N GLY A 405 6.65 -30.54 -3.77
CA GLY A 405 5.23 -30.71 -4.12
C GLY A 405 4.48 -31.59 -3.11
N GLY A 406 3.17 -31.51 -3.14
CA GLY A 406 2.26 -32.17 -2.19
C GLY A 406 1.38 -31.21 -1.41
N PRO A 407 0.47 -31.73 -0.57
CA PRO A 407 -0.43 -30.89 0.21
C PRO A 407 0.33 -30.08 1.27
N ALA A 408 -0.09 -28.86 1.50
CA ALA A 408 0.39 -28.03 2.60
C ALA A 408 -0.22 -28.48 3.93
N THR A 409 0.53 -28.34 5.01
CA THR A 409 0.01 -28.40 6.37
C THR A 409 -0.29 -26.97 6.84
N SER A 410 -1.48 -26.74 7.38
CA SER A 410 -1.91 -25.43 7.83
C SER A 410 -2.03 -25.38 9.34
N LEU A 411 -1.44 -24.35 9.95
CA LEU A 411 -1.46 -24.06 11.39
C LEU A 411 -2.20 -22.73 11.61
N GLY A 412 -3.14 -22.70 12.56
CA GLY A 412 -3.94 -21.51 12.85
C GLY A 412 -3.39 -20.68 14.01
N THR A 413 -3.44 -19.37 13.86
CA THR A 413 -3.25 -18.38 14.91
C THR A 413 -4.54 -17.60 15.16
N GLY A 414 -4.46 -16.64 16.05
CA GLY A 414 -5.63 -15.88 16.45
C GLY A 414 -5.88 -14.60 15.64
N GLY A 415 -5.08 -14.25 14.66
CA GLY A 415 -5.23 -13.02 13.87
C GLY A 415 -4.27 -13.01 12.68
N PRO A 416 -4.25 -11.93 11.88
CA PRO A 416 -3.35 -11.82 10.73
C PRO A 416 -1.88 -12.01 11.10
N ILE A 417 -1.15 -12.68 10.22
CA ILE A 417 0.29 -12.85 10.33
C ILE A 417 0.92 -12.00 9.23
N THR A 418 1.52 -10.87 9.60
CA THR A 418 2.04 -9.87 8.64
C THR A 418 3.57 -9.74 8.67
N ALA A 419 4.24 -10.48 9.56
CA ALA A 419 5.69 -10.57 9.64
C ALA A 419 6.17 -12.02 9.43
N PRO A 420 7.42 -12.24 8.97
CA PRO A 420 7.95 -13.57 8.75
C PRO A 420 8.12 -14.33 10.06
N VAL A 421 7.98 -15.64 9.99
CA VAL A 421 8.18 -16.58 11.10
C VAL A 421 9.67 -16.86 11.32
N ALA A 422 10.02 -17.41 12.48
CA ALA A 422 11.36 -17.95 12.75
C ALA A 422 11.29 -19.46 12.96
N VAL A 423 12.35 -20.16 12.52
CA VAL A 423 12.46 -21.62 12.67
C VAL A 423 13.79 -21.97 13.33
N ALA A 424 13.71 -22.69 14.46
CA ALA A 424 14.88 -23.19 15.16
C ALA A 424 14.56 -24.46 15.95
N ASP A 425 15.47 -25.44 15.97
CA ASP A 425 15.32 -26.71 16.67
C ASP A 425 14.02 -27.47 16.35
N GLY A 426 13.59 -27.42 15.07
CA GLY A 426 12.34 -28.04 14.61
C GLY A 426 11.07 -27.38 15.13
N ARG A 427 11.16 -26.17 15.68
CA ARG A 427 10.05 -25.35 16.20
C ARG A 427 9.79 -24.17 15.29
N VAL A 428 8.53 -23.70 15.25
CA VAL A 428 8.11 -22.52 14.48
C VAL A 428 7.54 -21.47 15.44
N TYR A 429 8.11 -20.27 15.39
CA TYR A 429 7.68 -19.12 16.18
C TYR A 429 6.92 -18.17 15.27
N VAL A 430 5.64 -17.98 15.54
CA VAL A 430 4.73 -17.22 14.66
C VAL A 430 4.29 -15.94 15.36
N PRO A 431 4.69 -14.77 14.86
CA PRO A 431 4.20 -13.49 15.36
C PRO A 431 2.80 -13.23 14.83
N CYS A 432 1.92 -12.64 15.64
CA CYS A 432 0.54 -12.41 15.24
C CYS A 432 0.07 -11.00 15.62
N GLU A 433 -0.77 -10.39 14.77
CA GLU A 433 -1.36 -9.07 15.07
C GLU A 433 -2.34 -9.09 16.26
N ASP A 434 -2.70 -10.25 16.78
CA ASP A 434 -3.48 -10.37 18.02
C ASP A 434 -2.66 -10.09 19.30
N GLY A 435 -1.38 -9.74 19.14
CA GLY A 435 -0.46 -9.44 20.24
C GLY A 435 0.17 -10.65 20.87
N ARG A 436 0.09 -11.82 20.24
CA ARG A 436 0.66 -13.08 20.73
C ARG A 436 1.75 -13.62 19.83
N LEU A 437 2.77 -14.19 20.46
CA LEU A 437 3.74 -15.07 19.83
C LEU A 437 3.25 -16.51 20.02
N TYR A 438 3.12 -17.27 18.93
CA TYR A 438 2.71 -18.66 18.93
C TYR A 438 3.92 -19.57 18.73
N LEU A 439 3.99 -20.65 19.52
CA LEU A 439 4.99 -21.70 19.39
C LEU A 439 4.33 -22.99 18.90
N PHE A 440 4.71 -23.39 17.70
CA PHE A 440 4.40 -24.73 17.19
C PHE A 440 5.66 -25.61 17.28
N ALA A 441 5.51 -26.76 17.87
CA ALA A 441 6.63 -27.70 18.10
C ALA A 441 6.14 -29.14 17.93
N PRO A 442 7.08 -30.11 17.75
CA PRO A 442 6.74 -31.53 17.70
C PRO A 442 6.10 -31.96 19.00
N GLU A 443 4.83 -32.40 18.96
CA GLU A 443 4.19 -33.01 20.10
C GLU A 443 4.81 -34.38 20.42
N PRO A 444 4.90 -34.80 21.70
CA PRO A 444 5.25 -36.17 22.05
C PRO A 444 4.23 -37.09 21.41
N ARG A 445 4.71 -38.12 20.67
CA ARG A 445 3.86 -39.03 19.91
C ARG A 445 2.82 -39.67 20.80
N ALA A 446 1.62 -39.18 20.82
CA ALA A 446 0.46 -39.87 21.37
C ALA A 446 0.13 -41.05 20.48
N VAL A 447 -0.11 -42.23 21.08
CA VAL A 447 -0.57 -43.46 20.41
C VAL A 447 -1.76 -43.13 19.49
N PRO A 448 -1.84 -43.68 18.27
CA PRO A 448 -2.77 -43.28 17.25
C PRO A 448 -4.23 -43.39 17.73
N ARG A 449 -4.90 -42.28 17.93
CA ARG A 449 -6.34 -42.23 17.99
C ARG A 449 -6.88 -41.96 16.58
N GLY A 450 -7.83 -42.80 16.21
CA GLY A 450 -8.41 -42.84 14.87
C GLY A 450 -8.86 -41.48 14.37
N THR A 451 -8.80 -41.33 13.08
CA THR A 451 -9.21 -40.18 12.28
C THR A 451 -10.60 -39.65 12.67
N SER A 452 -10.64 -38.55 13.34
CA SER A 452 -11.80 -37.67 13.41
C SER A 452 -11.28 -36.24 13.30
N ALA A 453 -11.87 -35.48 12.40
CA ALA A 453 -11.64 -34.05 12.27
C ALA A 453 -11.89 -33.39 13.63
N ALA A 454 -10.83 -33.20 14.41
CA ALA A 454 -10.92 -32.56 15.70
C ALA A 454 -10.58 -31.08 15.54
N SER A 455 -11.58 -30.27 15.84
CA SER A 455 -11.40 -28.88 16.27
C SER A 455 -10.17 -28.73 17.16
N ALA A 456 -9.35 -27.73 16.92
CA ALA A 456 -8.28 -27.34 17.82
C ALA A 456 -8.82 -27.24 19.25
N ALA A 457 -8.49 -28.23 20.07
CA ALA A 457 -8.81 -28.19 21.49
C ALA A 457 -7.92 -27.09 22.10
N ALA A 458 -8.58 -26.06 22.59
CA ALA A 458 -7.94 -25.01 23.38
C ALA A 458 -7.21 -25.67 24.57
N VAL A 459 -5.91 -25.47 24.65
CA VAL A 459 -5.18 -25.68 25.89
C VAL A 459 -5.70 -24.60 26.84
N THR A 460 -6.48 -25.00 27.82
CA THR A 460 -6.95 -24.13 28.87
C THR A 460 -5.77 -23.78 29.77
N ASP A 461 -5.15 -22.65 29.49
CA ASP A 461 -4.38 -21.92 30.50
C ASP A 461 -5.42 -21.29 31.44
N GLU A 462 -5.34 -21.57 32.74
CA GLU A 462 -6.22 -21.01 33.77
C GLU A 462 -6.04 -19.50 33.99
N SER A 463 -5.41 -18.78 33.09
CA SER A 463 -5.48 -17.33 32.98
C SER A 463 -6.76 -16.98 32.23
N THR A 464 -7.80 -16.76 32.98
CA THR A 464 -9.20 -16.57 32.55
C THR A 464 -9.49 -15.25 31.84
N THR A 465 -8.59 -14.76 31.00
CA THR A 465 -8.95 -13.72 30.06
C THR A 465 -9.28 -14.39 28.74
N PRO A 466 -10.54 -14.32 28.25
CA PRO A 466 -10.85 -14.83 26.93
C PRO A 466 -9.89 -14.23 25.93
N PRO A 467 -9.43 -14.99 24.92
CA PRO A 467 -8.62 -14.43 23.85
C PRO A 467 -9.35 -13.21 23.32
N PRO A 468 -8.63 -12.09 23.08
CA PRO A 468 -9.25 -10.92 22.46
C PRO A 468 -9.90 -11.39 21.17
N ASP A 469 -11.10 -10.86 20.90
CA ASP A 469 -11.76 -11.11 19.61
C ASP A 469 -10.76 -10.78 18.50
N LEU A 470 -10.32 -11.80 17.78
CA LEU A 470 -9.18 -11.81 16.87
C LEU A 470 -9.32 -10.87 15.68
N THR A 471 -10.44 -10.20 15.61
CA THR A 471 -10.72 -9.19 14.60
C THR A 471 -10.38 -7.78 15.05
N THR A 472 -9.93 -7.59 16.30
CA THR A 472 -9.78 -6.27 16.88
C THR A 472 -8.67 -6.23 17.91
N ILE A 473 -7.55 -5.59 17.56
CA ILE A 473 -6.62 -5.09 18.56
C ILE A 473 -7.23 -3.80 19.09
N ARG A 474 -7.75 -3.83 20.30
CA ARG A 474 -8.30 -2.64 20.94
C ARG A 474 -7.21 -1.92 21.70
N SER A 475 -6.59 -0.95 21.05
CA SER A 475 -5.83 0.04 21.78
C SER A 475 -6.74 1.21 22.14
N PRO A 476 -6.76 1.69 23.38
CA PRO A 476 -7.48 2.92 23.70
C PRO A 476 -6.88 4.09 22.91
N LEU A 477 -7.72 5.00 22.47
CA LEU A 477 -7.26 6.26 21.85
C LEU A 477 -6.42 7.04 22.85
N THR A 478 -5.23 7.47 22.44
CA THR A 478 -4.25 8.13 23.31
C THR A 478 -4.20 9.63 23.16
N GLY A 479 -4.75 10.18 22.06
CA GLY A 479 -4.76 11.61 21.76
C GLY A 479 -6.10 12.31 22.03
N PRO A 480 -6.12 13.63 21.90
CA PRO A 480 -7.39 14.37 21.92
C PRO A 480 -8.29 13.90 20.79
N ARG A 481 -9.56 13.67 21.09
CA ARG A 481 -10.53 13.25 20.08
C ARG A 481 -10.78 14.38 19.11
N ALA A 482 -10.77 14.05 17.83
CA ALA A 482 -11.18 14.93 16.78
C ALA A 482 -12.66 15.31 16.94
N GLY A 483 -12.99 16.58 16.74
CA GLY A 483 -14.36 17.04 16.70
C GLY A 483 -15.06 16.61 15.41
N ALA A 484 -16.32 16.20 15.50
CA ALA A 484 -17.08 15.71 14.35
C ALA A 484 -17.22 16.71 13.20
N GLU A 485 -17.18 17.99 13.50
CA GLU A 485 -17.30 19.08 12.52
C GLU A 485 -16.12 19.21 11.56
N HIS A 486 -14.95 18.64 11.90
CA HIS A 486 -13.74 18.63 11.07
C HIS A 486 -13.35 17.24 10.60
N ASP A 487 -14.22 16.26 10.76
CA ASP A 487 -14.01 14.92 10.23
C ASP A 487 -14.11 14.93 8.70
N TRP A 488 -13.48 13.92 8.06
CA TRP A 488 -13.48 13.72 6.61
C TRP A 488 -14.21 12.41 6.30
N TYR A 489 -15.55 12.48 6.16
CA TYR A 489 -16.44 11.34 6.19
C TYR A 489 -16.36 10.40 5.00
N THR A 490 -15.98 10.96 3.83
CA THR A 490 -15.95 10.22 2.57
C THR A 490 -14.69 10.56 1.80
N ASN A 491 -14.45 9.88 0.70
CA ASN A 491 -13.37 10.22 -0.23
C ASN A 491 -13.44 11.68 -0.76
N TYR A 492 -14.60 12.32 -0.67
CA TYR A 492 -14.82 13.71 -1.08
C TYR A 492 -15.09 14.66 0.11
N GLY A 493 -14.68 14.29 1.29
CA GLY A 493 -14.81 15.08 2.51
C GLY A 493 -16.12 14.83 3.22
N ASN A 494 -17.23 15.16 2.60
CA ASN A 494 -18.57 15.07 3.16
C ASN A 494 -19.57 14.45 2.17
N PHE A 495 -20.81 14.28 2.61
CA PHE A 495 -21.87 13.71 1.77
C PHE A 495 -22.38 14.65 0.67
N ALA A 496 -22.06 15.94 0.73
CA ALA A 496 -22.27 16.85 -0.38
C ALA A 496 -21.18 16.76 -1.47
N GLY A 497 -20.16 15.93 -1.26
CA GLY A 497 -19.11 15.64 -2.25
C GLY A 497 -18.19 16.83 -2.55
N GLN A 498 -17.99 17.72 -1.60
CA GLN A 498 -17.32 19.00 -1.86
C GLN A 498 -15.81 18.90 -2.08
N ASN A 499 -15.17 17.86 -1.60
CA ASN A 499 -13.71 17.69 -1.62
C ASN A 499 -13.00 18.95 -1.07
N ALA A 500 -13.57 19.53 -0.06
CA ALA A 500 -13.16 20.76 0.58
C ALA A 500 -13.55 20.75 2.05
N ASN A 501 -12.85 21.53 2.85
CA ASN A 501 -13.27 21.92 4.18
C ASN A 501 -12.89 23.39 4.45
N ASP A 502 -13.39 23.93 5.53
CA ASP A 502 -13.17 25.30 5.96
C ASP A 502 -12.10 25.44 7.06
N GLN A 503 -11.34 24.40 7.31
CA GLN A 503 -10.43 24.32 8.43
C GLN A 503 -9.21 25.25 8.31
N GLY A 504 -8.77 25.63 7.13
CA GLY A 504 -7.63 26.50 6.87
C GLY A 504 -6.35 26.06 7.57
N LEU A 505 -5.49 25.32 6.88
CA LEU A 505 -4.19 24.92 7.42
C LEU A 505 -3.14 25.96 7.02
N GLU A 506 -2.52 26.59 7.99
CA GLU A 506 -1.47 27.56 7.74
C GLU A 506 -0.09 26.89 7.60
N PRO A 507 0.68 27.19 6.52
CA PRO A 507 2.07 26.80 6.43
C PRO A 507 2.93 27.63 7.41
N PRO A 508 4.15 27.15 7.81
CA PRO A 508 4.81 25.96 7.28
C PRO A 508 4.25 24.66 7.85
N LEU A 509 4.28 23.61 7.02
CA LEU A 509 3.86 22.26 7.39
C LEU A 509 5.06 21.34 7.56
N ARG A 510 4.92 20.40 8.48
CA ARG A 510 5.93 19.40 8.76
C ARG A 510 5.32 18.03 8.96
N MET A 511 6.04 16.97 8.56
CA MET A 511 5.59 15.61 8.81
C MET A 511 5.54 15.31 10.30
N ARG A 512 4.42 14.72 10.74
CA ARG A 512 4.17 14.35 12.14
C ARG A 512 4.46 12.88 12.41
N TRP A 513 4.00 12.01 11.54
CA TRP A 513 4.27 10.58 11.62
C TRP A 513 4.13 9.93 10.25
N ALA A 514 4.78 8.77 10.09
CA ALA A 514 4.58 7.85 8.99
C ALA A 514 4.43 6.44 9.55
N ARG A 515 3.55 5.61 8.96
CA ARG A 515 3.29 4.24 9.41
C ARG A 515 3.23 3.30 8.23
N ARG A 516 3.86 2.14 8.35
CA ARG A 516 3.84 1.08 7.35
C ARG A 516 2.88 -0.02 7.80
N LEU A 517 1.79 -0.18 7.08
CA LEU A 517 0.74 -1.17 7.35
C LEU A 517 0.33 -1.86 6.05
N GLU A 518 1.17 -2.59 5.45
CA GLU A 518 1.11 -3.30 4.18
C GLU A 518 -0.27 -3.40 3.50
N GLY A 519 -0.38 -2.91 2.26
CA GLY A 519 -1.59 -2.99 1.45
C GLY A 519 -1.55 -2.10 0.21
N THR A 520 -2.34 -2.46 -0.81
CA THR A 520 -2.44 -1.68 -2.05
C THR A 520 -3.53 -0.63 -1.91
N VAL A 521 -3.15 0.63 -1.75
CA VAL A 521 -4.09 1.74 -1.53
C VAL A 521 -4.31 2.52 -2.82
N LYS A 522 -5.58 2.81 -3.13
CA LYS A 522 -5.98 3.61 -4.31
C LYS A 522 -6.89 4.78 -3.96
N HIS A 523 -7.26 4.91 -2.71
CA HIS A 523 -8.24 5.90 -2.26
C HIS A 523 -7.69 6.75 -1.15
N LEU A 524 -8.32 7.92 -0.99
CA LEU A 524 -8.10 8.73 0.20
C LEU A 524 -8.64 7.99 1.42
N PRO A 525 -7.96 8.08 2.56
CA PRO A 525 -8.52 7.61 3.81
C PRO A 525 -9.72 8.47 4.20
N VAL A 526 -10.55 7.94 5.09
CA VAL A 526 -11.64 8.71 5.71
C VAL A 526 -11.35 8.86 7.21
N CYS A 527 -11.77 9.97 7.75
CA CYS A 527 -11.56 10.32 9.16
C CYS A 527 -12.90 10.48 9.86
N GLY A 528 -13.03 9.88 11.04
CA GLY A 528 -14.22 10.05 11.88
C GLY A 528 -14.03 9.46 13.26
N GLY A 529 -14.51 10.17 14.27
CA GLY A 529 -14.46 9.74 15.66
C GLY A 529 -13.05 9.55 16.23
N GLY A 530 -12.07 10.34 15.78
CA GLY A 530 -10.68 10.25 16.19
C GLY A 530 -9.89 9.12 15.51
N ARG A 531 -10.46 8.49 14.49
CA ARG A 531 -9.86 7.39 13.74
C ARG A 531 -9.70 7.75 12.27
N LEU A 532 -8.77 7.10 11.63
CA LEU A 532 -8.58 7.13 10.19
C LEU A 532 -8.73 5.71 9.64
N TYR A 533 -9.51 5.58 8.58
CA TYR A 533 -9.84 4.29 7.96
C TYR A 533 -9.33 4.26 6.53
N THR A 534 -8.68 3.16 6.18
CA THR A 534 -8.19 2.91 4.83
C THR A 534 -8.72 1.58 4.32
N HIS A 535 -9.17 1.57 3.08
CA HIS A 535 -9.54 0.36 2.35
C HIS A 535 -8.49 0.04 1.30
N THR A 536 -8.04 -1.19 1.24
CA THR A 536 -7.06 -1.66 0.26
C THR A 536 -7.72 -2.43 -0.87
N ALA A 537 -7.07 -2.48 -2.02
CA ALA A 537 -7.59 -3.15 -3.21
C ALA A 537 -7.84 -4.66 -3.01
N GLU A 538 -7.08 -5.28 -2.13
CA GLU A 538 -7.19 -6.69 -1.76
C GLU A 538 -8.20 -6.97 -0.65
N GLY A 539 -8.97 -5.98 -0.25
CA GLY A 539 -10.07 -6.14 0.70
C GLY A 539 -9.70 -6.03 2.16
N GLN A 540 -8.54 -5.46 2.49
CA GLN A 540 -8.26 -5.08 3.87
C GLN A 540 -8.95 -3.77 4.21
N ILE A 541 -9.48 -3.68 5.40
CA ILE A 541 -9.93 -2.43 6.02
C ILE A 541 -9.10 -2.26 7.27
N ILE A 542 -8.45 -1.11 7.40
CA ILE A 542 -7.49 -0.83 8.45
C ILE A 542 -7.90 0.46 9.14
N ALA A 543 -8.02 0.42 10.45
CA ALA A 543 -8.27 1.58 11.28
C ALA A 543 -7.04 1.94 12.10
N VAL A 544 -6.67 3.20 12.06
CA VAL A 544 -5.61 3.74 12.91
C VAL A 544 -6.12 4.93 13.70
N GLU A 545 -5.49 5.19 14.83
CA GLU A 545 -5.72 6.41 15.59
C GLU A 545 -5.26 7.64 14.79
N GLN A 546 -6.10 8.65 14.67
CA GLN A 546 -5.82 9.81 13.81
C GLN A 546 -4.60 10.63 14.29
N ASP A 547 -4.36 10.70 15.60
CA ASP A 547 -3.28 11.51 16.15
C ASP A 547 -1.90 10.86 16.05
N THR A 548 -1.82 9.54 16.22
CA THR A 548 -0.56 8.81 16.35
C THR A 548 -0.28 7.85 15.18
N GLY A 549 -1.32 7.51 14.42
CA GLY A 549 -1.26 6.44 13.41
C GLY A 549 -1.24 5.03 14.00
N ARG A 550 -1.53 4.85 15.31
CA ARG A 550 -1.55 3.55 15.96
C ARG A 550 -2.60 2.64 15.35
N LEU A 551 -2.22 1.40 15.02
CA LEU A 551 -3.14 0.38 14.53
C LEU A 551 -4.17 0.06 15.63
N LEU A 552 -5.42 0.24 15.31
CA LEU A 552 -6.54 -0.08 16.21
C LEU A 552 -7.12 -1.44 15.88
N TRP A 553 -7.32 -1.70 14.59
CA TRP A 553 -7.77 -2.98 14.08
C TRP A 553 -7.53 -3.11 12.57
N ARG A 554 -7.45 -4.36 12.10
CA ARG A 554 -7.41 -4.75 10.69
C ARG A 554 -8.46 -5.82 10.44
N ARG A 555 -9.19 -5.69 9.32
CA ARG A 555 -10.10 -6.73 8.79
C ARG A 555 -9.70 -7.06 7.37
N HIS A 556 -9.70 -8.34 7.04
CA HIS A 556 -9.49 -8.79 5.68
C HIS A 556 -10.71 -9.58 5.19
N PHE A 557 -11.17 -9.25 3.98
CA PHE A 557 -12.26 -9.94 3.30
C PHE A 557 -11.68 -10.64 2.06
N PRO A 558 -11.46 -11.96 2.13
CA PRO A 558 -10.76 -12.69 1.07
C PRO A 558 -11.57 -12.83 -0.22
N ASP A 559 -12.88 -12.59 -0.19
CA ASP A 559 -13.74 -12.58 -1.38
C ASP A 559 -13.66 -11.28 -2.19
N VAL A 560 -12.89 -10.29 -1.73
CA VAL A 560 -12.66 -9.03 -2.43
C VAL A 560 -11.48 -9.15 -3.37
N PHE A 561 -11.66 -8.59 -4.56
CA PHE A 561 -10.59 -8.52 -5.55
C PHE A 561 -10.64 -7.21 -6.32
N LEU A 562 -9.50 -6.52 -6.37
CA LEU A 562 -9.35 -5.24 -7.07
C LEU A 562 -10.44 -4.22 -6.75
N SER A 563 -10.85 -4.13 -5.50
CA SER A 563 -11.86 -3.19 -5.09
C SER A 563 -11.26 -1.80 -4.88
N PHE A 564 -11.64 -0.88 -5.74
CA PHE A 564 -11.19 0.52 -5.71
C PHE A 564 -12.31 1.46 -5.28
N THR A 565 -13.13 1.05 -4.38
CA THR A 565 -14.19 1.88 -3.81
C THR A 565 -13.74 2.55 -2.52
N SER A 566 -14.35 3.66 -2.16
CA SER A 566 -14.03 4.40 -0.95
C SER A 566 -15.03 4.08 0.15
N PRO A 567 -14.59 3.97 1.40
CA PRO A 567 -15.49 3.87 2.54
C PRO A 567 -16.21 5.20 2.81
N ALA A 568 -17.25 5.13 3.64
CA ALA A 568 -17.88 6.28 4.27
C ALA A 568 -18.04 6.03 5.77
N TYR A 569 -17.73 7.04 6.58
CA TYR A 569 -17.94 7.02 8.02
C TYR A 569 -19.23 7.74 8.39
N VAL A 570 -20.03 7.17 9.27
CA VAL A 570 -21.24 7.80 9.81
C VAL A 570 -21.58 7.24 11.19
N ASP A 571 -21.72 8.09 12.17
CA ASP A 571 -22.24 7.76 13.52
C ASP A 571 -21.63 6.48 14.15
N GLY A 572 -20.32 6.31 14.03
CA GLY A 572 -19.64 5.12 14.55
C GLY A 572 -19.77 3.87 13.67
N LEU A 573 -20.31 3.99 12.48
CA LEU A 573 -20.37 2.94 11.46
C LEU A 573 -19.44 3.27 10.29
N LEU A 574 -18.95 2.22 9.65
CA LEU A 574 -18.13 2.34 8.44
C LEU A 574 -18.81 1.54 7.33
N LEU A 575 -19.22 2.22 6.28
CA LEU A 575 -19.79 1.62 5.08
C LEU A 575 -18.70 1.42 4.05
N VAL A 576 -18.49 0.19 3.59
CA VAL A 576 -17.44 -0.15 2.65
C VAL A 576 -18.03 -0.94 1.48
N PRO A 577 -18.21 -0.31 0.32
CA PRO A 577 -18.51 -1.05 -0.90
C PRO A 577 -17.27 -1.85 -1.33
N GLN A 578 -17.43 -3.14 -1.54
CA GLN A 578 -16.35 -4.02 -1.95
C GLN A 578 -16.77 -4.84 -3.15
N ALA A 579 -16.04 -4.70 -4.24
CA ALA A 579 -16.23 -5.52 -5.42
C ALA A 579 -15.40 -6.79 -5.32
N GLY A 580 -16.04 -7.93 -5.54
CA GLY A 580 -15.41 -9.23 -5.56
C GLY A 580 -15.53 -9.90 -6.93
N LEU A 581 -14.87 -11.03 -7.10
CA LEU A 581 -14.91 -11.82 -8.33
C LEU A 581 -16.28 -12.41 -8.60
N LYS A 582 -16.94 -12.87 -7.57
CA LYS A 582 -18.23 -13.58 -7.66
C LYS A 582 -19.40 -12.69 -7.27
N ARG A 583 -19.18 -11.73 -6.39
CA ARG A 583 -20.22 -10.86 -5.87
C ARG A 583 -19.62 -9.55 -5.38
N SER A 584 -20.42 -8.49 -5.44
CA SER A 584 -20.10 -7.21 -4.84
C SER A 584 -21.03 -6.95 -3.66
N LEU A 585 -20.47 -6.44 -2.55
CA LEU A 585 -21.19 -6.24 -1.30
C LEU A 585 -20.88 -4.85 -0.73
N VAL A 586 -21.89 -4.17 -0.25
CA VAL A 586 -21.69 -3.10 0.73
C VAL A 586 -21.65 -3.74 2.11
N ARG A 587 -20.57 -3.52 2.83
CA ARG A 587 -20.39 -3.99 4.20
C ARG A 587 -20.49 -2.83 5.16
N CYS A 588 -21.25 -3.02 6.23
CA CYS A 588 -21.30 -2.10 7.35
C CYS A 588 -20.55 -2.70 8.53
N LEU A 589 -19.56 -1.97 9.01
CA LEU A 589 -18.76 -2.37 10.16
C LEU A 589 -18.99 -1.39 11.31
N ASP A 590 -18.83 -1.91 12.51
CA ASP A 590 -18.63 -1.08 13.69
C ASP A 590 -17.26 -0.35 13.55
N ALA A 591 -17.28 0.94 13.51
CA ALA A 591 -16.09 1.73 13.23
C ALA A 591 -15.03 1.66 14.35
N ALA A 592 -15.46 1.42 15.58
CA ALA A 592 -14.55 1.30 16.73
C ALA A 592 -13.83 -0.05 16.77
N THR A 593 -14.49 -1.11 16.30
CA THR A 593 -14.02 -2.49 16.49
C THR A 593 -13.73 -3.25 15.21
N GLY A 594 -14.18 -2.76 14.05
CA GLY A 594 -14.12 -3.48 12.79
C GLY A 594 -15.08 -4.67 12.70
N ALA A 595 -15.96 -4.86 13.67
CA ALA A 595 -16.92 -5.97 13.65
C ALA A 595 -17.95 -5.77 12.53
N LEU A 596 -18.18 -6.82 11.74
CA LEU A 596 -19.18 -6.79 10.69
C LEU A 596 -20.59 -6.73 11.32
N ARG A 597 -21.38 -5.72 10.96
CA ARG A 597 -22.77 -5.56 11.38
C ARG A 597 -23.73 -6.22 10.38
N TRP A 598 -23.55 -5.90 9.13
CA TRP A 598 -24.32 -6.47 8.02
C TRP A 598 -23.59 -6.36 6.70
N GLU A 599 -24.02 -7.12 5.72
CA GLU A 599 -23.62 -6.98 4.33
C GLU A 599 -24.83 -7.07 3.40
N ALA A 600 -24.80 -6.31 2.31
CA ALA A 600 -25.88 -6.27 1.33
C ALA A 600 -25.32 -6.29 -0.10
N PRO A 601 -25.94 -7.05 -1.02
CA PRO A 601 -25.44 -7.15 -2.38
C PRO A 601 -25.75 -5.90 -3.19
N PHE A 602 -24.85 -5.58 -4.12
CA PHE A 602 -25.10 -4.67 -5.22
C PHE A 602 -24.50 -5.25 -6.51
N THR A 603 -24.87 -4.69 -7.66
CA THR A 603 -24.24 -5.03 -8.92
C THR A 603 -23.25 -3.95 -9.29
N GLY A 604 -22.01 -4.31 -9.62
CA GLY A 604 -20.99 -3.36 -9.92
C GLY A 604 -19.72 -4.01 -10.45
N SER A 605 -18.92 -3.23 -11.12
CA SER A 605 -17.63 -3.66 -11.64
C SER A 605 -16.50 -3.13 -10.77
N PRO A 606 -15.43 -3.89 -10.55
CA PRO A 606 -14.23 -3.41 -9.92
C PRO A 606 -13.49 -2.47 -10.88
N SER A 607 -13.95 -1.24 -11.00
CA SER A 607 -13.31 -0.27 -11.88
C SER A 607 -12.23 0.49 -11.15
N TRP A 608 -11.07 0.63 -11.76
CA TRP A 608 -9.97 1.46 -11.32
C TRP A 608 -10.37 2.90 -10.98
N SER A 609 -11.27 3.46 -11.74
CA SER A 609 -11.66 4.87 -11.62
C SER A 609 -12.85 5.11 -10.70
N ARG A 610 -13.45 4.06 -10.15
CA ARG A 610 -14.60 4.19 -9.28
C ARG A 610 -14.20 4.32 -7.85
N GLN A 611 -14.26 5.53 -7.43
CA GLN A 611 -13.87 5.92 -6.08
C GLN A 611 -15.02 6.63 -5.39
N PHE A 612 -16.26 6.31 -5.79
CA PHE A 612 -17.44 6.94 -5.21
C PHE A 612 -17.78 6.28 -3.88
N PRO A 613 -17.88 7.08 -2.81
CA PRO A 613 -18.31 6.56 -1.53
C PRO A 613 -19.83 6.38 -1.51
N PRO A 614 -20.34 5.57 -0.59
CA PRO A 614 -21.72 5.66 -0.19
C PRO A 614 -22.02 7.04 0.40
N VAL A 615 -23.28 7.48 0.28
CA VAL A 615 -23.79 8.65 0.99
C VAL A 615 -24.89 8.21 1.95
N VAL A 616 -25.09 9.00 3.02
CA VAL A 616 -26.08 8.66 4.04
C VAL A 616 -26.99 9.85 4.30
N HIS A 617 -28.29 9.58 4.38
CA HIS A 617 -29.29 10.54 4.84
C HIS A 617 -30.17 9.92 5.94
N GLY A 618 -30.15 10.52 7.13
CA GLY A 618 -30.80 9.91 8.29
C GLY A 618 -30.29 8.49 8.55
N ARG A 619 -31.21 7.52 8.54
CA ARG A 619 -30.86 6.09 8.69
C ARG A 619 -30.94 5.31 7.36
N VAL A 620 -30.61 5.95 6.24
CA VAL A 620 -30.59 5.34 4.92
C VAL A 620 -29.20 5.45 4.32
N ALA A 621 -28.56 4.32 4.07
CA ALA A 621 -27.31 4.20 3.35
C ALA A 621 -27.60 4.04 1.85
N ILE A 622 -27.00 4.86 1.01
CA ILE A 622 -27.27 4.94 -0.42
C ILE A 622 -25.97 4.75 -1.20
N TYR A 623 -26.01 3.92 -2.21
CA TYR A 623 -24.89 3.68 -3.10
C TYR A 623 -25.36 3.54 -4.54
N ALA A 624 -24.57 3.99 -5.46
CA ALA A 624 -24.84 3.87 -6.89
C ALA A 624 -23.70 3.18 -7.61
N SER A 625 -24.05 2.30 -8.50
CA SER A 625 -23.14 1.67 -9.43
C SER A 625 -23.85 1.45 -10.75
N GLY A 626 -23.16 1.61 -11.83
CA GLY A 626 -23.80 1.56 -13.13
C GLY A 626 -23.56 0.29 -13.89
N SER A 627 -23.07 -0.78 -13.31
CA SER A 627 -22.79 -1.97 -14.07
C SER A 627 -23.57 -3.18 -13.62
N GLY A 628 -23.97 -4.01 -14.58
CA GLY A 628 -24.45 -5.34 -14.34
C GLY A 628 -23.32 -6.31 -13.94
N GLU A 629 -23.19 -7.41 -14.66
CA GLU A 629 -22.24 -8.50 -14.37
C GLU A 629 -20.82 -8.25 -14.94
N TYR A 630 -20.44 -7.01 -15.13
CA TYR A 630 -19.15 -6.68 -15.76
C TYR A 630 -17.95 -7.23 -14.99
N ALA A 631 -18.03 -7.30 -13.67
CA ALA A 631 -16.93 -7.79 -12.85
C ALA A 631 -16.47 -9.20 -13.28
N ALA A 632 -17.42 -10.09 -13.55
CA ALA A 632 -17.11 -11.43 -14.05
C ALA A 632 -16.55 -11.41 -15.47
N GLN A 633 -17.22 -10.70 -16.38
CA GLN A 633 -16.85 -10.69 -17.79
C GLN A 633 -15.54 -9.94 -18.08
N GLY A 634 -15.34 -8.79 -17.48
CA GLY A 634 -14.16 -7.97 -17.72
C GLY A 634 -12.90 -8.54 -17.09
N SER A 635 -13.03 -9.18 -15.94
CA SER A 635 -11.90 -9.75 -15.24
C SER A 635 -11.40 -11.06 -15.86
N GLU A 636 -12.29 -11.89 -16.40
CA GLU A 636 -11.93 -13.17 -17.00
C GLU A 636 -10.88 -13.05 -18.09
N LYS A 637 -10.95 -12.01 -18.90
CA LYS A 637 -9.94 -11.74 -19.92
C LYS A 637 -8.56 -11.44 -19.35
N PHE A 638 -8.51 -10.69 -18.28
CA PHE A 638 -7.26 -10.14 -17.75
C PHE A 638 -6.73 -10.88 -16.56
N PHE A 639 -7.60 -11.58 -15.86
CA PHE A 639 -7.28 -12.09 -14.53
C PHE A 639 -7.41 -13.59 -14.39
N THR A 640 -7.87 -14.32 -15.35
CA THR A 640 -8.00 -15.77 -15.28
C THR A 640 -8.63 -16.30 -13.97
N PHE A 641 -9.60 -15.58 -13.44
CA PHE A 641 -10.22 -15.91 -12.15
C PHE A 641 -11.31 -16.96 -12.27
N GLY A 642 -10.94 -18.16 -12.57
CA GLY A 642 -11.85 -19.30 -12.59
C GLY A 642 -12.92 -19.24 -13.69
N GLY A 643 -12.80 -18.33 -14.65
CA GLY A 643 -13.59 -18.22 -15.86
C GLY A 643 -12.73 -18.41 -17.09
N GLU A 644 -13.35 -18.76 -18.22
CA GLU A 644 -12.64 -18.73 -19.50
C GLU A 644 -12.33 -17.29 -19.91
N PRO A 645 -11.09 -16.98 -20.35
CA PRO A 645 -10.73 -15.64 -20.77
C PRO A 645 -11.68 -15.13 -21.87
N VAL A 646 -12.09 -13.88 -21.75
CA VAL A 646 -12.91 -13.23 -22.79
C VAL A 646 -12.01 -12.90 -23.98
N PRO A 647 -12.24 -13.46 -25.17
CA PRO A 647 -11.42 -13.15 -26.36
C PRO A 647 -11.48 -11.67 -26.71
N ALA A 648 -10.34 -11.03 -26.86
CA ALA A 648 -10.25 -9.65 -27.30
C ALA A 648 -9.99 -9.58 -28.82
N PRO A 649 -10.64 -8.65 -29.55
CA PRO A 649 -10.30 -8.39 -30.95
C PRO A 649 -8.87 -7.85 -31.11
N ASP A 650 -8.45 -6.97 -30.21
CA ASP A 650 -7.11 -6.40 -30.12
C ASP A 650 -6.76 -6.17 -28.64
N ASP A 651 -5.75 -6.83 -28.15
CA ASP A 651 -5.32 -6.75 -26.76
C ASP A 651 -4.94 -5.33 -26.32
N ARG A 652 -4.38 -4.53 -27.22
CA ARG A 652 -4.00 -3.15 -26.93
C ARG A 652 -5.22 -2.24 -26.81
N GLU A 653 -6.24 -2.43 -27.64
CA GLU A 653 -7.49 -1.68 -27.51
C GLU A 653 -8.25 -2.04 -26.24
N VAL A 654 -8.33 -3.32 -25.91
CA VAL A 654 -8.97 -3.79 -24.68
C VAL A 654 -8.27 -3.22 -23.45
N MET A 655 -6.96 -3.21 -23.46
CA MET A 655 -6.16 -2.62 -22.38
C MET A 655 -6.44 -1.14 -22.17
N SER A 656 -6.60 -0.39 -23.24
CA SER A 656 -6.90 1.05 -23.15
C SER A 656 -8.34 1.32 -22.71
N PHE A 657 -9.26 0.38 -22.87
CA PHE A 657 -10.68 0.52 -22.62
C PHE A 657 -11.20 -0.16 -21.36
N ILE A 658 -10.37 -0.90 -20.65
CA ILE A 658 -10.81 -1.65 -19.46
C ILE A 658 -11.54 -0.77 -18.42
N TYR A 659 -11.23 0.52 -18.40
CA TYR A 659 -11.79 1.53 -17.50
C TYR A 659 -12.67 2.54 -18.22
N SER A 660 -12.92 2.36 -19.49
CA SER A 660 -13.80 3.21 -20.25
C SER A 660 -15.06 2.44 -20.62
N ASN A 661 -16.14 3.18 -20.80
CA ASN A 661 -17.40 2.61 -21.23
C ASN A 661 -17.36 2.13 -22.71
N ASP A 662 -16.28 2.40 -23.40
CA ASP A 662 -16.04 1.90 -24.76
C ASP A 662 -15.46 0.48 -24.79
N ASN A 663 -15.23 -0.12 -23.62
CA ASN A 663 -14.76 -1.51 -23.55
C ASN A 663 -15.77 -2.46 -24.25
N PRO A 664 -15.37 -3.19 -25.30
CA PRO A 664 -16.26 -4.09 -26.03
C PRO A 664 -16.76 -5.27 -25.18
N TYR A 665 -16.09 -5.57 -24.08
CA TYR A 665 -16.49 -6.60 -23.10
C TYR A 665 -17.43 -6.10 -22.04
N TYR A 666 -17.75 -4.81 -22.05
CA TYR A 666 -18.70 -4.24 -21.12
C TYR A 666 -20.10 -4.83 -21.38
N PRO A 667 -20.87 -5.20 -20.35
CA PRO A 667 -22.19 -5.78 -20.52
C PRO A 667 -23.10 -4.86 -21.35
N ARG A 668 -23.79 -5.42 -22.34
CA ARG A 668 -24.73 -4.64 -23.19
C ARG A 668 -25.94 -4.11 -22.44
N ASP A 669 -26.34 -4.82 -21.40
CA ASP A 669 -27.46 -4.49 -20.52
C ASP A 669 -27.02 -3.74 -19.25
N HIS A 670 -25.90 -3.07 -19.33
CA HIS A 670 -25.36 -2.20 -18.32
C HIS A 670 -26.38 -1.16 -17.85
N ARG A 671 -26.69 -1.15 -16.57
CA ARG A 671 -27.82 -0.40 -16.02
C ARG A 671 -27.37 0.60 -14.99
N PRO A 672 -27.77 1.88 -15.10
CA PRO A 672 -27.58 2.87 -14.07
C PRO A 672 -28.57 2.65 -12.93
N ARG A 673 -28.05 2.24 -11.77
CA ARG A 673 -28.86 1.90 -10.60
C ARG A 673 -28.40 2.60 -9.35
N VAL A 674 -29.37 2.87 -8.49
CA VAL A 674 -29.17 3.40 -7.13
C VAL A 674 -29.87 2.47 -6.16
N TRP A 675 -29.16 2.06 -5.12
CA TRP A 675 -29.70 1.22 -4.04
C TRP A 675 -29.68 2.01 -2.74
N ALA A 676 -30.66 1.74 -1.90
CA ALA A 676 -30.72 2.26 -0.55
C ALA A 676 -31.08 1.15 0.43
N TRP A 677 -30.31 1.11 1.49
CA TRP A 677 -30.51 0.15 2.58
C TRP A 677 -30.75 0.87 3.89
N ASP A 678 -31.46 0.17 4.77
CA ASP A 678 -31.53 0.58 6.15
C ASP A 678 -30.13 0.53 6.79
N LEU A 679 -29.69 1.64 7.36
CA LEU A 679 -28.32 1.79 7.86
C LEU A 679 -28.01 0.81 9.02
N ASP A 680 -29.01 0.47 9.83
CA ASP A 680 -28.81 -0.38 11.00
C ASP A 680 -28.84 -1.87 10.67
N THR A 681 -29.65 -2.26 9.68
CA THR A 681 -29.96 -3.66 9.40
C THR A 681 -29.48 -4.17 8.05
N GLY A 682 -29.10 -3.29 7.14
CA GLY A 682 -28.73 -3.64 5.76
C GLY A 682 -29.90 -4.12 4.89
N LYS A 683 -31.14 -4.02 5.38
CA LYS A 683 -32.31 -4.38 4.57
C LYS A 683 -32.52 -3.37 3.46
N LEU A 684 -32.74 -3.87 2.23
CA LEU A 684 -33.06 -3.03 1.09
C LEU A 684 -34.34 -2.25 1.39
N ARG A 685 -34.30 -0.93 1.27
CA ARG A 685 -35.43 -0.03 1.40
C ARG A 685 -36.04 0.29 0.04
N TRP A 686 -35.18 0.66 -0.92
CA TRP A 686 -35.59 0.92 -2.28
C TRP A 686 -34.44 0.74 -3.25
N GLU A 687 -34.78 0.55 -4.52
CA GLU A 687 -33.88 0.50 -5.66
C GLU A 687 -34.47 1.31 -6.82
N ARG A 688 -33.62 2.06 -7.53
CA ARG A 688 -34.00 2.79 -8.75
C ARG A 688 -33.15 2.33 -9.92
N ASP A 689 -33.81 2.04 -11.02
CA ASP A 689 -33.20 1.67 -12.29
C ASP A 689 -33.55 2.76 -13.32
N PHE A 690 -32.54 3.42 -13.89
CA PHE A 690 -32.68 4.49 -14.90
C PHE A 690 -32.43 4.00 -16.31
N SER A 691 -32.44 2.70 -16.58
CA SER A 691 -32.13 2.13 -17.90
C SER A 691 -33.14 2.49 -18.99
N GLU A 692 -34.32 2.96 -18.62
CA GLU A 692 -35.29 3.55 -19.55
C GLU A 692 -34.81 4.88 -20.15
N VAL A 693 -34.01 5.65 -19.40
CA VAL A 693 -33.47 6.94 -19.88
C VAL A 693 -32.20 6.73 -20.69
N GLY A 694 -31.35 5.81 -20.29
CA GLY A 694 -30.11 5.46 -20.96
C GLY A 694 -29.46 4.23 -20.39
N ARG A 695 -28.54 3.65 -21.13
CA ARG A 695 -27.76 2.49 -20.70
C ARG A 695 -26.30 2.86 -20.58
N GLY A 696 -25.58 2.13 -19.77
CA GLY A 696 -24.23 2.47 -19.35
C GLY A 696 -24.26 2.88 -17.89
N GLY A 697 -23.52 3.88 -17.50
CA GLY A 697 -23.63 4.40 -16.15
C GLY A 697 -22.65 3.78 -15.18
N ASN A 698 -21.52 3.41 -15.67
CA ASN A 698 -20.40 2.95 -14.88
C ASN A 698 -19.79 4.06 -14.03
N ASP A 699 -19.88 5.26 -14.56
CA ASP A 699 -19.35 6.46 -13.96
C ASP A 699 -20.52 7.30 -13.49
N CYS A 700 -20.66 7.43 -12.17
CA CYS A 700 -21.74 8.19 -11.56
C CYS A 700 -21.23 8.96 -10.34
N GLY A 701 -21.93 10.01 -9.98
CA GLY A 701 -21.70 10.79 -8.76
C GLY A 701 -22.96 10.84 -7.90
N LEU A 702 -22.77 10.78 -6.60
CA LEU A 702 -23.81 10.93 -5.60
C LEU A 702 -23.46 12.07 -4.67
N CYS A 703 -24.45 12.88 -4.29
CA CYS A 703 -24.33 13.78 -3.15
C CYS A 703 -25.66 13.98 -2.43
N ILE A 704 -25.57 14.33 -1.17
CA ILE A 704 -26.70 14.80 -0.37
C ILE A 704 -26.55 16.31 -0.17
N LEU A 705 -27.56 17.05 -0.56
CA LEU A 705 -27.65 18.50 -0.35
C LEU A 705 -29.06 18.88 0.06
N ASP A 706 -29.20 19.66 1.13
CA ASP A 706 -30.48 20.15 1.65
C ASP A 706 -31.53 19.06 1.81
N GLY A 707 -31.12 17.89 2.32
CA GLY A 707 -31.99 16.75 2.57
C GLY A 707 -32.48 16.00 1.32
N LYS A 708 -31.92 16.28 0.16
CA LYS A 708 -32.22 15.60 -1.11
C LYS A 708 -31.02 14.82 -1.61
N LEU A 709 -31.28 13.74 -2.32
CA LEU A 709 -30.27 12.94 -3.00
C LEU A 709 -30.15 13.41 -4.45
N TYR A 710 -28.91 13.67 -4.86
CA TYR A 710 -28.62 13.95 -6.26
C TYR A 710 -27.74 12.84 -6.83
N TYR A 711 -28.13 12.40 -8.02
CA TYR A 711 -27.44 11.37 -8.78
C TYR A 711 -27.14 11.86 -10.16
N SER A 712 -25.89 11.76 -10.60
CA SER A 712 -25.48 12.10 -11.95
C SER A 712 -24.69 10.94 -12.55
N VAL A 713 -25.04 10.54 -13.76
CA VAL A 713 -24.48 9.38 -14.42
C VAL A 713 -24.19 9.64 -15.90
N PHE A 714 -23.01 9.20 -16.31
CA PHE A 714 -22.58 9.18 -17.71
C PHE A 714 -23.01 7.86 -18.36
N PHE A 715 -23.70 7.92 -19.49
CA PHE A 715 -24.14 6.71 -20.20
C PHE A 715 -23.04 6.03 -21.02
N GLY A 716 -21.86 6.61 -21.05
CA GLY A 716 -20.68 5.84 -21.35
C GLY A 716 -20.18 5.90 -22.77
N TYR A 717 -20.83 6.58 -23.70
CA TYR A 717 -20.41 6.44 -25.07
C TYR A 717 -20.54 7.73 -25.86
N ASP A 718 -19.49 8.06 -26.59
CA ASP A 718 -19.63 9.01 -27.68
C ASP A 718 -20.57 8.47 -28.78
N ALA A 719 -20.95 9.28 -29.72
CA ALA A 719 -21.90 8.89 -30.78
C ALA A 719 -21.40 7.65 -31.56
N ALA A 720 -20.11 7.56 -31.84
CA ALA A 720 -19.53 6.43 -32.59
C ALA A 720 -19.54 5.14 -31.76
N ALA A 721 -19.15 5.22 -30.45
CA ALA A 721 -19.19 4.07 -29.58
C ALA A 721 -20.62 3.59 -29.31
N ARG A 722 -21.57 4.50 -29.17
CA ARG A 722 -23.00 4.15 -29.07
C ARG A 722 -23.49 3.42 -30.32
N ALA A 723 -23.16 3.93 -31.52
CA ALA A 723 -23.53 3.28 -32.75
C ALA A 723 -22.95 1.87 -32.91
N ARG A 724 -21.67 1.69 -32.59
CA ARG A 724 -21.01 0.36 -32.58
C ARG A 724 -21.71 -0.66 -31.67
N ARG A 725 -22.30 -0.19 -30.60
CA ARG A 725 -23.00 -1.02 -29.61
C ARG A 725 -24.49 -1.16 -29.86
N GLY A 726 -24.99 -0.53 -30.91
CA GLY A 726 -26.41 -0.52 -31.21
C GLY A 726 -27.25 0.21 -30.15
N LEU A 727 -26.66 1.19 -29.48
CA LEU A 727 -27.35 2.03 -28.50
C LEU A 727 -28.05 3.19 -29.23
N PRO A 728 -29.22 3.64 -28.76
CA PRO A 728 -29.93 4.77 -29.38
C PRO A 728 -29.10 6.05 -29.31
N ALA A 729 -29.25 6.89 -30.32
CA ALA A 729 -28.80 8.28 -30.25
C ALA A 729 -29.55 8.99 -29.10
N GLY A 730 -28.92 9.90 -28.42
CA GLY A 730 -29.58 10.65 -27.35
C GLY A 730 -28.59 11.28 -26.38
N ALA A 731 -29.08 11.61 -25.20
CA ALA A 731 -28.31 12.22 -24.15
C ALA A 731 -27.10 11.36 -23.77
N ASN A 732 -26.00 12.01 -23.40
CA ASN A 732 -24.79 11.31 -22.95
C ASN A 732 -24.83 10.94 -21.47
N GLY A 733 -25.79 11.46 -20.71
CA GLY A 733 -25.95 11.23 -19.30
C GLY A 733 -27.26 11.76 -18.74
N LEU A 734 -27.43 11.63 -17.47
CA LEU A 734 -28.59 12.02 -16.68
C LEU A 734 -28.13 12.67 -15.39
N THR A 735 -28.84 13.69 -14.95
CA THR A 735 -28.79 14.15 -13.56
C THR A 735 -30.19 14.14 -12.98
N ALA A 736 -30.37 13.57 -11.80
CA ALA A 736 -31.66 13.43 -11.12
C ALA A 736 -31.56 13.87 -9.66
N CYS A 737 -32.66 14.45 -9.17
CA CYS A 737 -32.91 14.69 -7.76
C CYS A 737 -33.93 13.66 -7.27
N LEU A 738 -33.62 12.98 -6.19
CA LEU A 738 -34.45 11.92 -5.61
C LEU A 738 -34.76 12.26 -4.14
N ASP A 739 -35.89 11.76 -3.68
CA ASP A 739 -36.15 11.65 -2.26
C ASP A 739 -35.26 10.54 -1.69
N PRO A 740 -34.37 10.82 -0.73
CA PRO A 740 -33.44 9.81 -0.20
C PRO A 740 -34.13 8.70 0.60
N LEU A 741 -35.36 8.91 1.08
CA LEU A 741 -36.09 7.95 1.90
C LEU A 741 -36.92 6.95 1.06
N THR A 742 -37.43 7.40 -0.10
CA THR A 742 -38.32 6.61 -0.97
C THR A 742 -37.71 6.24 -2.31
N GLY A 743 -36.69 6.98 -2.76
CA GLY A 743 -36.13 6.85 -4.11
C GLY A 743 -36.97 7.49 -5.20
N ASP A 744 -38.07 8.19 -4.86
CA ASP A 744 -38.92 8.86 -5.82
C ASP A 744 -38.17 10.01 -6.51
N THR A 745 -38.35 10.09 -7.84
CA THR A 745 -37.74 11.17 -8.63
C THR A 745 -38.53 12.45 -8.43
N ILE A 746 -37.83 13.49 -7.92
CA ILE A 746 -38.36 14.85 -7.77
C ILE A 746 -38.26 15.58 -9.10
N TRP A 747 -37.08 15.52 -9.70
CA TRP A 747 -36.82 15.97 -11.06
C TRP A 747 -35.67 15.21 -11.69
N GLN A 748 -35.59 15.20 -13.00
CA GLN A 748 -34.46 14.65 -13.76
C GLN A 748 -34.28 15.44 -15.06
N THR A 749 -33.02 15.52 -15.52
CA THR A 749 -32.70 16.21 -16.78
C THR A 749 -31.58 15.49 -17.54
N THR A 750 -31.64 15.61 -18.86
CA THR A 750 -30.59 15.15 -19.80
C THR A 750 -30.06 16.30 -20.64
N ASP A 751 -30.40 17.53 -20.29
CA ASP A 751 -30.19 18.73 -21.12
C ASP A 751 -28.78 19.32 -21.01
N HIS A 752 -27.91 18.71 -20.26
CA HIS A 752 -26.51 19.10 -20.11
C HIS A 752 -25.58 17.93 -20.31
N TYR A 753 -24.34 18.25 -20.59
CA TYR A 753 -23.31 17.24 -20.78
C TYR A 753 -22.87 16.67 -19.42
N VAL A 754 -22.80 15.35 -19.30
CA VAL A 754 -22.22 14.65 -18.15
C VAL A 754 -20.87 14.08 -18.57
N THR A 755 -19.84 14.48 -17.88
CA THR A 755 -18.48 14.00 -18.16
C THR A 755 -18.31 12.54 -17.77
N SER A 756 -17.46 11.82 -18.50
CA SER A 756 -17.02 10.49 -18.10
C SER A 756 -16.36 10.54 -16.72
N LYS A 757 -16.56 9.51 -15.91
CA LYS A 757 -16.12 9.49 -14.51
C LYS A 757 -16.64 10.67 -13.73
N CYS A 758 -17.89 10.94 -13.94
CA CYS A 758 -18.63 12.05 -13.37
C CYS A 758 -18.44 12.14 -11.86
N THR A 759 -18.22 13.36 -11.39
CA THR A 759 -18.32 13.70 -9.97
C THR A 759 -19.42 14.73 -9.79
N LEU A 760 -20.11 14.64 -8.70
CA LEU A 760 -21.22 15.54 -8.36
C LEU A 760 -20.96 16.13 -6.98
N SER A 761 -20.92 17.45 -6.93
CA SER A 761 -20.69 18.18 -5.69
C SER A 761 -21.81 19.19 -5.47
N GLY A 762 -22.28 19.33 -4.25
CA GLY A 762 -23.35 20.25 -3.89
C GLY A 762 -22.92 21.30 -2.88
N ARG A 763 -23.32 22.57 -3.12
CA ARG A 763 -23.15 23.67 -2.15
C ARG A 763 -24.15 24.79 -2.44
N ASP A 764 -24.77 25.33 -1.40
CA ASP A 764 -25.63 26.53 -1.43
C ASP A 764 -26.70 26.47 -2.55
N GLY A 765 -27.45 25.37 -2.61
CA GLY A 765 -28.51 25.17 -3.60
C GLY A 765 -28.04 25.00 -5.04
N ARG A 766 -26.74 24.73 -5.26
CA ARG A 766 -26.14 24.50 -6.58
C ARG A 766 -25.45 23.14 -6.63
N LEU A 767 -25.45 22.56 -7.82
CA LEU A 767 -24.74 21.33 -8.13
C LEU A 767 -23.64 21.63 -9.13
N TYR A 768 -22.46 21.06 -8.91
CA TYR A 768 -21.30 21.21 -9.78
C TYR A 768 -20.91 19.87 -10.33
N ILE A 769 -20.84 19.77 -11.66
CA ILE A 769 -20.50 18.56 -12.38
C ILE A 769 -19.11 18.71 -12.99
N GLY A 770 -18.23 17.85 -12.60
CA GLY A 770 -16.92 17.64 -13.21
C GLY A 770 -16.75 16.19 -13.57
N GLY A 771 -15.57 15.83 -14.04
CA GLY A 771 -15.24 14.45 -14.36
C GLY A 771 -13.98 14.38 -15.16
N PHE A 772 -13.64 13.18 -15.59
CA PHE A 772 -12.39 12.89 -16.22
C PHE A 772 -12.59 12.05 -17.46
N ASN A 773 -12.40 12.63 -18.63
CA ASN A 773 -12.33 11.87 -19.86
C ASN A 773 -10.95 12.00 -20.51
N ARG A 774 -10.21 10.93 -20.50
CA ARG A 774 -8.89 10.87 -21.11
C ARG A 774 -8.95 10.69 -22.62
N ALA A 775 -9.98 10.08 -23.10
CA ALA A 775 -9.95 9.52 -24.44
C ALA A 775 -10.22 10.54 -25.55
N ARG A 776 -11.03 11.56 -25.31
CA ARG A 776 -11.45 12.43 -26.41
C ARG A 776 -11.81 13.81 -25.88
N ALA A 777 -10.81 14.62 -25.66
CA ALA A 777 -10.94 16.05 -25.44
C ALA A 777 -11.68 16.73 -26.63
N GLY A 778 -12.84 16.21 -26.96
CA GLY A 778 -13.58 16.72 -28.09
C GLY A 778 -14.20 18.06 -27.80
N THR A 779 -14.81 18.25 -26.64
CA THR A 779 -15.62 19.46 -26.53
C THR A 779 -16.02 19.82 -25.11
N ASP A 780 -16.88 19.04 -24.47
CA ASP A 780 -17.58 19.50 -23.26
C ASP A 780 -16.91 19.03 -21.95
N ASP A 781 -15.94 18.12 -22.01
CA ASP A 781 -15.15 17.67 -20.87
C ASP A 781 -14.20 18.74 -20.30
N ARG A 782 -14.10 19.88 -20.98
CA ARG A 782 -13.26 21.01 -20.57
C ARG A 782 -14.00 22.09 -19.79
N HIS A 783 -15.23 21.82 -19.42
CA HIS A 783 -16.08 22.75 -18.69
C HIS A 783 -16.50 22.16 -17.35
N VAL A 784 -16.66 23.03 -16.37
CA VAL A 784 -17.46 22.76 -15.18
C VAL A 784 -18.90 23.20 -15.46
N TRP A 785 -19.86 22.39 -15.07
CA TRP A 785 -21.29 22.67 -15.24
C TRP A 785 -21.90 22.93 -13.87
N CYS A 786 -22.62 24.05 -13.75
CA CYS A 786 -23.35 24.41 -12.54
C CYS A 786 -24.85 24.38 -12.80
N LEU A 787 -25.56 23.59 -12.03
CA LEU A 787 -27.02 23.44 -12.12
C LEU A 787 -27.68 24.01 -10.85
N ASP A 788 -28.89 24.51 -10.99
CA ASP A 788 -29.77 24.81 -9.86
C ASP A 788 -30.26 23.50 -9.24
N ALA A 789 -30.02 23.30 -7.95
CA ALA A 789 -30.38 22.08 -7.25
C ALA A 789 -31.91 21.86 -7.12
N ARG A 790 -32.73 22.93 -7.26
CA ARG A 790 -34.17 22.86 -7.12
C ARG A 790 -34.87 22.20 -8.31
N ASP A 791 -34.35 22.44 -9.52
CA ASP A 791 -35.02 22.01 -10.76
C ASP A 791 -34.07 21.48 -11.86
N GLY A 792 -32.77 21.44 -11.60
CA GLY A 792 -31.77 20.90 -12.53
C GLY A 792 -31.44 21.81 -13.72
N ARG A 793 -31.93 23.07 -13.75
CA ARG A 793 -31.62 23.99 -14.84
C ARG A 793 -30.16 24.43 -14.78
N LEU A 794 -29.58 24.62 -15.97
CA LEU A 794 -28.24 25.18 -16.10
C LEU A 794 -28.20 26.61 -15.57
N VAL A 795 -27.34 26.88 -14.58
CA VAL A 795 -27.05 28.21 -14.07
C VAL A 795 -25.96 28.85 -14.90
N TRP A 796 -24.84 28.14 -15.03
CA TRP A 796 -23.71 28.54 -15.87
C TRP A 796 -22.87 27.33 -16.30
N ARG A 797 -22.13 27.50 -17.35
CA ARG A 797 -21.05 26.64 -17.80
C ARG A 797 -19.78 27.45 -17.84
N SER A 798 -18.70 26.95 -17.24
CA SER A 798 -17.42 27.64 -17.25
C SER A 798 -16.87 27.84 -18.65
N GLU A 799 -15.88 28.71 -18.79
CA GLU A 799 -15.04 28.73 -19.98
C GLU A 799 -14.33 27.40 -20.18
N ALA A 800 -13.98 27.11 -21.43
CA ALA A 800 -13.23 25.90 -21.77
C ALA A 800 -11.78 26.06 -21.34
N VAL A 801 -11.31 25.16 -20.50
CA VAL A 801 -9.89 25.08 -20.13
C VAL A 801 -9.08 24.25 -21.16
N THR A 802 -7.77 24.21 -21.01
CA THR A 802 -6.85 23.64 -22.00
C THR A 802 -6.93 22.12 -22.17
N SER A 803 -7.51 21.41 -21.23
CA SER A 803 -7.68 19.95 -21.30
C SER A 803 -8.86 19.51 -20.41
N ALA A 804 -9.25 18.24 -20.52
CA ALA A 804 -10.33 17.68 -19.74
C ALA A 804 -10.07 17.84 -18.24
N LEU A 805 -11.13 18.17 -17.52
CA LEU A 805 -11.10 18.40 -16.08
C LEU A 805 -11.19 17.10 -15.29
N ASN A 806 -10.75 17.14 -14.07
CA ASN A 806 -10.87 16.07 -13.08
C ASN A 806 -12.00 16.41 -12.07
N VAL A 807 -11.95 15.79 -10.90
CA VAL A 807 -12.85 16.08 -9.77
C VAL A 807 -12.86 17.56 -9.45
N VAL A 808 -14.04 18.08 -9.19
CA VAL A 808 -14.22 19.47 -8.75
C VAL A 808 -14.21 19.54 -7.24
N SER A 809 -13.35 20.38 -6.69
CA SER A 809 -13.38 20.76 -5.28
C SER A 809 -14.17 22.05 -5.14
N VAL A 810 -15.09 22.10 -4.20
CA VAL A 810 -16.07 23.19 -4.05
C VAL A 810 -15.90 23.88 -2.71
N GLY A 811 -15.26 25.05 -2.72
CA GLY A 811 -15.08 25.88 -1.54
C GLY A 811 -16.18 26.92 -1.36
N GLU A 812 -15.91 27.90 -0.51
CA GLU A 812 -16.83 29.00 -0.24
C GLU A 812 -16.90 29.98 -1.42
N ARG A 813 -15.76 30.42 -1.91
CA ARG A 813 -15.62 31.37 -3.03
C ARG A 813 -15.18 30.75 -4.33
N PHE A 814 -14.40 29.69 -4.27
CA PHE A 814 -13.72 29.12 -5.41
C PHE A 814 -14.14 27.67 -5.68
N LEU A 815 -14.06 27.31 -6.95
CA LEU A 815 -13.97 25.94 -7.38
C LEU A 815 -12.55 25.67 -7.85
N PHE A 816 -12.10 24.46 -7.62
CA PHE A 816 -10.83 24.01 -8.18
C PHE A 816 -11.01 22.69 -8.93
N SER A 817 -10.42 22.60 -10.11
CA SER A 817 -10.31 21.33 -10.82
C SER A 817 -8.97 21.21 -11.53
N ASN A 818 -8.32 20.08 -11.32
CA ASN A 818 -7.09 19.77 -12.02
C ASN A 818 -7.39 19.28 -13.43
N ALA A 819 -6.60 19.70 -14.40
CA ALA A 819 -6.73 19.26 -15.78
C ALA A 819 -5.68 18.22 -16.13
N LEU A 820 -5.98 17.37 -17.12
CA LEU A 820 -5.17 16.23 -17.51
C LEU A 820 -3.71 16.51 -17.90
N ARG A 821 -3.36 17.75 -18.20
CA ARG A 821 -2.01 18.13 -18.65
C ARG A 821 -1.26 19.00 -17.66
N GLY A 822 -1.47 18.76 -16.38
CA GLY A 822 -0.69 19.41 -15.35
C GLY A 822 -1.06 20.88 -15.11
N ARG A 823 -2.29 21.28 -15.39
CA ARG A 823 -2.81 22.60 -15.02
C ARG A 823 -4.02 22.44 -14.12
N GLY A 824 -3.96 23.09 -12.96
CA GLY A 824 -5.11 23.29 -12.09
C GLY A 824 -5.80 24.59 -12.46
N ASN A 825 -7.12 24.60 -12.44
CA ASN A 825 -7.91 25.79 -12.74
C ASN A 825 -8.75 26.15 -11.52
N VAL A 826 -8.69 27.41 -11.14
CA VAL A 826 -9.51 28.03 -10.10
C VAL A 826 -10.60 28.80 -10.80
N PHE A 827 -11.84 28.52 -10.45
CA PHE A 827 -13.00 29.20 -10.98
C PHE A 827 -13.66 30.00 -9.88
N ASP A 828 -14.18 31.15 -10.24
CA ASP A 828 -15.14 31.84 -9.41
C ASP A 828 -16.43 31.01 -9.31
N ARG A 829 -16.86 30.72 -8.10
CA ARG A 829 -17.99 29.79 -7.87
C ARG A 829 -19.32 30.33 -8.39
N ASP A 830 -19.51 31.63 -8.38
CA ASP A 830 -20.79 32.24 -8.74
C ASP A 830 -20.96 32.38 -10.24
N THR A 831 -19.88 32.60 -10.96
CA THR A 831 -19.90 32.91 -12.39
C THR A 831 -19.32 31.81 -13.29
N GLY A 832 -18.51 30.91 -12.75
CA GLY A 832 -17.75 29.90 -13.52
C GLY A 832 -16.56 30.49 -14.29
N ALA A 833 -16.24 31.77 -14.11
CA ALA A 833 -15.09 32.39 -14.75
C ALA A 833 -13.77 31.81 -14.20
N VAL A 834 -12.79 31.59 -15.08
CA VAL A 834 -11.45 31.15 -14.65
C VAL A 834 -10.72 32.33 -14.02
N VAL A 835 -10.44 32.23 -12.74
CA VAL A 835 -9.71 33.26 -11.97
C VAL A 835 -8.21 33.06 -12.09
N HIS A 836 -7.74 31.82 -11.89
CA HIS A 836 -6.34 31.44 -11.96
C HIS A 836 -6.16 30.12 -12.70
N SER A 837 -5.02 29.98 -13.35
CA SER A 837 -4.57 28.73 -13.94
C SER A 837 -3.18 28.41 -13.40
N ILE A 838 -3.12 27.36 -12.59
CA ILE A 838 -1.96 26.99 -11.78
C ILE A 838 -1.26 25.79 -12.43
N LEU A 839 0.07 25.84 -12.50
CA LEU A 839 0.83 24.68 -12.95
C LEU A 839 0.78 23.60 -11.88
N THR A 840 0.31 22.41 -12.24
CA THR A 840 0.29 21.21 -11.38
C THR A 840 1.10 20.11 -12.06
N ASN A 841 1.83 19.31 -11.28
CA ASN A 841 2.67 18.24 -11.83
C ASN A 841 1.92 16.91 -12.02
N TYR A 842 0.67 16.82 -11.54
CA TYR A 842 -0.06 15.57 -11.44
C TYR A 842 -1.38 15.65 -12.19
N ALA A 843 -1.44 14.98 -13.33
CA ALA A 843 -2.61 15.03 -14.20
C ALA A 843 -3.85 14.34 -13.61
N CYS A 844 -3.68 13.27 -12.86
CA CYS A 844 -4.76 12.46 -12.32
C CYS A 844 -5.01 12.66 -10.84
N CYS A 845 -4.15 13.40 -10.13
CA CYS A 845 -4.31 13.61 -8.69
C CYS A 845 -5.53 14.46 -8.37
N ARG A 846 -6.14 14.14 -7.26
CA ARG A 846 -7.15 14.99 -6.63
C ARG A 846 -6.46 16.07 -5.85
N PHE A 847 -7.13 17.20 -5.80
CA PHE A 847 -6.71 18.32 -4.97
C PHE A 847 -7.82 18.62 -4.00
N THR A 848 -7.46 18.89 -2.78
CA THR A 848 -8.38 19.28 -1.72
C THR A 848 -8.34 20.79 -1.55
N LEU A 849 -9.49 21.40 -1.47
CA LEU A 849 -9.61 22.82 -1.21
C LEU A 849 -9.84 23.03 0.29
N SER A 850 -8.94 23.78 0.90
CA SER A 850 -9.07 24.27 2.28
C SER A 850 -8.71 25.74 2.25
N GLU A 851 -9.72 26.59 1.94
CA GLU A 851 -9.48 28.00 1.64
C GLU A 851 -8.72 28.71 2.74
N PRO A 852 -7.72 29.53 2.38
CA PRO A 852 -7.37 29.96 1.01
C PRO A 852 -6.44 29.00 0.24
N TYR A 853 -6.22 27.78 0.72
CA TYR A 853 -5.23 26.88 0.17
C TYR A 853 -5.83 25.76 -0.68
N VAL A 854 -5.11 25.40 -1.75
CA VAL A 854 -5.31 24.18 -2.52
C VAL A 854 -4.18 23.20 -2.19
N LEU A 855 -4.54 22.00 -1.78
CA LEU A 855 -3.62 20.95 -1.38
C LEU A 855 -3.60 19.85 -2.44
N GLY A 856 -2.41 19.61 -2.98
CA GLY A 856 -2.16 18.54 -3.94
C GLY A 856 -1.48 17.32 -3.33
N ALA A 857 -0.99 16.44 -4.18
CA ALA A 857 -0.09 15.38 -3.78
C ALA A 857 1.26 15.97 -3.31
N ASN A 858 2.06 15.21 -2.57
CA ASN A 858 3.40 15.60 -2.12
C ASN A 858 3.45 16.91 -1.30
N MET A 859 2.42 17.21 -0.52
CA MET A 859 2.35 18.46 0.23
C MET A 859 2.42 19.74 -0.61
N ASP A 860 2.14 19.68 -1.89
CA ASP A 860 1.95 20.89 -2.67
C ASP A 860 0.82 21.70 -2.07
N MET A 861 1.13 22.91 -1.61
CA MET A 861 0.19 23.81 -1.01
C MET A 861 0.24 25.14 -1.74
N ILE A 862 -0.88 25.53 -2.32
CA ILE A 862 -1.02 26.69 -3.20
C ILE A 862 -1.95 27.69 -2.51
N ASP A 863 -1.48 28.92 -2.35
CA ASP A 863 -2.25 30.01 -1.74
C ASP A 863 -3.03 30.77 -2.82
N LEU A 864 -4.35 30.66 -2.78
CA LEU A 864 -5.24 31.36 -3.71
C LEU A 864 -5.36 32.85 -3.40
N SER A 865 -5.06 33.27 -2.18
CA SER A 865 -5.05 34.69 -1.80
C SER A 865 -3.80 35.44 -2.31
N ALA A 866 -2.78 34.67 -2.70
CA ALA A 866 -1.53 35.16 -3.22
C ALA A 866 -1.31 34.75 -4.70
N ASP A 867 -2.29 34.97 -5.54
CA ASP A 867 -2.30 34.70 -6.98
C ASP A 867 -1.89 33.26 -7.36
N GLY A 868 -2.24 32.28 -6.54
CA GLY A 868 -1.91 30.88 -6.76
C GLY A 868 -0.43 30.55 -6.52
N ARG A 869 0.24 31.25 -5.63
CA ARG A 869 1.64 30.99 -5.27
C ARG A 869 1.78 29.70 -4.50
N LEU A 870 2.79 28.90 -4.89
CA LEU A 870 3.20 27.73 -4.12
C LEU A 870 3.87 28.15 -2.81
N VAL A 871 3.35 27.68 -1.69
CA VAL A 871 3.84 28.03 -0.34
C VAL A 871 4.49 26.87 0.40
N SER A 872 4.29 25.64 -0.07
CA SER A 872 4.91 24.44 0.46
C SER A 872 5.03 23.38 -0.62
N THR A 873 6.02 22.51 -0.54
CA THR A 873 6.19 21.35 -1.44
C THR A 873 7.04 20.27 -0.78
N GLY A 874 6.77 18.98 -1.07
CA GLY A 874 7.53 17.88 -0.50
C GLY A 874 7.25 17.66 0.99
N PRO A 875 7.99 16.80 1.68
CA PRO A 875 8.92 15.84 1.14
C PRO A 875 8.21 14.79 0.27
N ALA A 876 8.81 14.49 -0.86
CA ALA A 876 8.29 13.47 -1.72
C ALA A 876 8.70 12.09 -1.19
N ILE A 877 7.82 11.51 -0.39
CA ILE A 877 8.07 10.19 0.20
C ILE A 877 7.83 9.12 -0.83
N ASP A 878 6.80 9.30 -1.70
CA ASP A 878 6.41 8.26 -2.62
C ASP A 878 5.49 8.72 -3.75
N SER A 879 5.28 7.86 -4.74
CA SER A 879 4.30 8.07 -5.79
C SER A 879 2.87 8.11 -5.23
N ARG A 880 2.16 9.18 -5.52
CA ARG A 880 0.80 9.42 -5.06
C ARG A 880 -0.16 9.63 -6.21
N GLU A 881 -0.03 8.79 -7.20
CA GLU A 881 -0.88 8.84 -8.36
C GLU A 881 -2.35 8.65 -7.98
N CYS A 882 -3.24 9.47 -8.49
CA CYS A 882 -4.68 9.48 -8.24
C CYS A 882 -5.11 9.72 -6.78
N LEU A 883 -4.18 9.94 -5.89
CA LEU A 883 -4.45 10.26 -4.49
C LEU A 883 -4.30 11.77 -4.27
N GLY A 884 -5.04 12.30 -3.33
CA GLY A 884 -4.96 13.67 -2.88
C GLY A 884 -4.65 13.74 -1.40
N ALA A 885 -4.91 14.89 -0.81
CA ALA A 885 -4.81 15.12 0.61
C ALA A 885 -6.18 14.98 1.28
N VAL A 886 -6.20 14.44 2.47
CA VAL A 886 -7.32 14.55 3.40
C VAL A 886 -6.96 15.59 4.45
N VAL A 887 -7.83 16.54 4.67
CA VAL A 887 -7.66 17.56 5.70
C VAL A 887 -8.67 17.30 6.81
N SER A 888 -8.19 16.96 7.98
CA SER A 888 -9.06 16.67 9.12
C SER A 888 -8.37 17.06 10.43
N ASN A 889 -9.09 17.81 11.26
CA ASN A 889 -8.67 18.14 12.62
C ASN A 889 -7.26 18.73 12.74
N GLY A 890 -6.96 19.72 11.89
CA GLY A 890 -5.66 20.42 11.89
C GLY A 890 -4.52 19.63 11.26
N ARG A 891 -4.79 18.56 10.52
CA ARG A 891 -3.79 17.70 9.90
C ARG A 891 -4.12 17.35 8.47
N ILE A 892 -3.07 17.05 7.72
CA ILE A 892 -3.17 16.51 6.36
C ILE A 892 -2.73 15.05 6.40
N PHE A 893 -3.52 14.17 5.80
CA PHE A 893 -3.23 12.76 5.69
C PHE A 893 -3.05 12.36 4.23
N TYR A 894 -2.03 11.56 3.99
CA TYR A 894 -1.79 10.91 2.72
C TYR A 894 -1.68 9.40 2.92
N THR A 895 -2.11 8.66 1.92
CA THR A 895 -1.79 7.25 1.76
C THR A 895 -0.89 7.08 0.55
N SER A 896 -0.04 6.07 0.56
CA SER A 896 0.83 5.80 -0.57
C SER A 896 0.42 4.52 -1.28
N GLN A 897 0.15 4.65 -2.57
CA GLN A 897 -0.15 3.51 -3.43
C GLN A 897 1.07 2.63 -3.67
N ALA A 898 2.23 3.24 -3.78
CA ALA A 898 3.39 2.62 -4.38
C ALA A 898 4.37 2.02 -3.37
N SER A 899 4.31 2.38 -2.09
CA SER A 899 5.27 1.89 -1.08
C SER A 899 4.70 0.85 -0.12
N GLY A 900 3.44 0.46 -0.28
CA GLY A 900 2.77 -0.41 0.68
C GLY A 900 2.49 0.23 2.02
N PHE A 901 2.63 1.54 2.11
CA PHE A 901 2.11 2.28 3.24
C PHE A 901 0.60 2.38 3.13
N VAL A 902 -0.11 1.90 4.09
CA VAL A 902 -1.56 2.11 4.18
C VAL A 902 -1.85 3.53 4.65
N VAL A 903 -1.17 3.95 5.71
CA VAL A 903 -1.11 5.35 6.14
C VAL A 903 0.36 5.75 6.15
N SER A 904 0.77 6.49 5.15
CA SER A 904 2.18 6.77 4.97
C SER A 904 2.62 8.01 5.72
N GLN A 905 1.76 9.01 5.79
CA GLN A 905 2.20 10.34 6.22
C GLN A 905 1.04 11.14 6.79
N THR A 906 1.35 11.96 7.78
CA THR A 906 0.50 13.04 8.22
C THR A 906 1.32 14.30 8.39
N TYR A 907 0.75 15.43 8.04
CA TYR A 907 1.36 16.73 8.16
C TYR A 907 0.49 17.63 9.00
N GLY A 908 1.10 18.52 9.72
CA GLY A 908 0.42 19.52 10.52
C GLY A 908 1.26 20.79 10.60
N PRO A 909 0.72 21.86 11.19
CA PRO A 909 1.47 23.09 11.43
C PRO A 909 2.80 22.79 12.12
N ASP A 910 3.85 23.51 11.73
CA ASP A 910 5.19 23.41 12.34
C ASP A 910 5.24 24.18 13.69
N SER A 911 4.13 24.20 14.39
CA SER A 911 3.99 24.84 15.68
C SER A 911 4.00 23.80 16.81
N ALA A 912 4.51 24.19 17.96
CA ALA A 912 4.62 23.36 19.15
C ALA A 912 3.27 22.95 19.81
N ALA A 913 2.14 23.33 19.24
CA ALA A 913 0.83 23.12 19.85
C ALA A 913 0.33 21.66 19.81
N LEU A 914 0.87 20.82 18.91
CA LEU A 914 0.57 19.39 18.87
C LEU A 914 1.85 18.64 19.24
N PRO A 915 1.83 17.77 20.27
CA PRO A 915 3.02 17.00 20.61
C PRO A 915 3.40 16.16 19.38
N PRO A 916 4.64 16.29 18.89
CA PRO A 916 5.11 15.46 17.81
C PRO A 916 5.13 14.01 18.28
N VAL A 917 4.72 13.08 17.44
CA VAL A 917 4.84 11.65 17.75
C VAL A 917 6.31 11.23 17.72
N TRP A 918 7.14 11.97 16.98
CA TRP A 918 8.59 12.03 17.10
C TRP A 918 9.06 13.42 16.67
N GLU A 919 9.98 13.98 17.39
CA GLU A 919 10.62 15.24 17.04
C GLU A 919 11.94 14.96 16.32
N VAL A 920 12.13 15.60 15.19
CA VAL A 920 13.48 15.87 14.71
C VAL A 920 14.03 16.96 15.64
N ARG A 921 14.78 16.57 16.62
CA ARG A 921 15.48 17.52 17.46
C ARG A 921 16.56 18.19 16.63
N PRO A 922 16.73 19.53 16.73
CA PRO A 922 17.91 20.15 16.17
C PRO A 922 19.13 19.41 16.72
N GLN A 923 20.04 19.02 15.86
CA GLN A 923 21.35 18.52 16.29
C GLN A 923 21.98 19.58 17.20
N ARG A 924 22.22 19.21 18.45
CA ARG A 924 23.05 20.02 19.35
C ARG A 924 24.51 19.86 18.96
#